data_98f4afaefd0c1d2796e4185e742d85f2
#
_entry.id   98f4afaefd0c1d2796e4185e742d85f2
#
_cell.length_a   1.000
_cell.length_b   1.000
_cell.length_c   1.000
_cell.angle_alpha   90.00
_cell.angle_beta   90.00
_cell.angle_gamma   90.00
#
_symmetry.space_group_name_H-M   'P 1'
#
loop_
_entity.id
_entity.type
_entity.pdbx_description
1 polymer ?
#
loop_
_entity_poly.entity_id
_entity_poly.type
_entity_poly.pdbx_seq_one_letter_code
_entity_poly.pdbx_strand_id
1 'polypeptide(L)'
;MRISLLHIVFSITVMLPVFATAQKKYSIHRITDAIAIDGEVDDAAWADAGLASDFITNYPEYGTESRYVSKVRLCYDDKALYVAGELFDPSPDSVSYSLSQRDDVGNADRFGITLDPYAANTSSFAFIVTAAGVEIDGLLFTNGSDFSWNAVWKSSVKKQDYGWSFEMKIPFSALRFPNKSVQEWNINLVREVRRDREKSFWSPVNPSDFGEITQSGVMKGISNVKSPVRLSFTPYATGYLENSYDYTLEKQVWKSRLTGGLDLKYGLNDAFTLDMTLIPDFGQTTSDKQVLNLGPFEVRFDENRPFFLEGTDLFSIGNVFYSRRIGAQPYNYSAASLSLADSIGEEVISNPDLAALLNGTKVSGRTKSGLGIGVFNAIEGELQAIVADSNGVQRVVNTHPLTNYNVFVLSQNLQNNSSVSFVNTNVMRAGANRDANVSVIESSLFSKDGRFNINSGIKISSVFEGETPVFGHSASFVLEKVSGTWGYALDYFEESDTYDPNDLGFLYNNNERFVGARLNWRDFEANRWFLRRWADVGVHYAALYKPQVYANSGIDFSGRGTTKNFTTIGVNGTFRPFNEVNHFESREFGKEVGFGSSGRISGFVSTDYSKKFALDVRSGIKQFFGSAMKTTFINVSPRMRVSDKMFLVLRSNWEFITHDFGYVSSLDENYSDEILMGYRNRRITENSIQLEYIFTKRMGVDLRLRHYWQQVEYNYFKELLDEGNQVSTTYLPLNDDGESAHNTNYNAFTLDLNYRWVFTPGSELRIVYKNNIFNSQNTVVPSYFNSFDKLFDQPQTNSISMKLLLYIDVLYFKRKNRNR
;
A
#
# COMPACT_ATOMS: atom_id res chain seq x y z
N MET A 1 -66.25 6.99 20.44
CA MET A 1 -66.38 5.89 19.50
C MET A 1 -64.96 5.29 19.34
N ARG A 2 -64.69 4.15 20.03
CA ARG A 2 -63.43 3.44 20.01
C ARG A 2 -63.47 2.45 18.81
N ILE A 3 -62.48 2.54 17.91
CA ILE A 3 -62.26 1.52 16.90
C ILE A 3 -60.90 0.90 17.23
N SER A 4 -60.94 -0.38 17.66
CA SER A 4 -59.74 -1.19 17.87
C SER A 4 -59.25 -1.73 16.53
N LEU A 5 -57.95 -1.50 16.24
CA LEU A 5 -57.26 -2.11 15.14
C LEU A 5 -56.78 -3.53 15.53
N LEU A 6 -57.32 -4.50 14.87
CA LEU A 6 -57.02 -5.92 15.01
C LEU A 6 -55.65 -6.23 14.40
N HIS A 7 -54.77 -6.90 15.18
CA HIS A 7 -53.51 -7.45 14.75
C HIS A 7 -53.72 -8.66 13.81
N ILE A 8 -53.22 -8.57 12.59
CA ILE A 8 -52.97 -9.75 11.75
C ILE A 8 -51.47 -9.85 11.55
N VAL A 9 -50.81 -10.66 12.40
CA VAL A 9 -49.44 -11.14 12.18
C VAL A 9 -49.53 -12.41 11.40
N PHE A 10 -49.25 -12.37 10.11
CA PHE A 10 -49.08 -13.56 9.29
C PHE A 10 -47.63 -14.01 9.40
N SER A 11 -47.35 -14.95 10.32
CA SER A 11 -46.02 -15.60 10.43
C SER A 11 -45.91 -16.64 9.30
N ILE A 12 -45.30 -16.26 8.19
CA ILE A 12 -44.77 -17.20 7.21
C ILE A 12 -43.38 -17.61 7.67
N THR A 13 -43.28 -18.69 8.43
CA THR A 13 -42.01 -19.35 8.72
C THR A 13 -41.62 -20.16 7.48
N VAL A 14 -40.87 -19.54 6.57
CA VAL A 14 -40.15 -20.27 5.54
C VAL A 14 -38.96 -20.92 6.22
N MET A 15 -39.04 -22.18 6.56
CA MET A 15 -37.88 -23.00 6.90
C MET A 15 -37.05 -23.19 5.62
N LEU A 16 -36.15 -22.24 5.35
CA LEU A 16 -35.01 -22.50 4.47
C LEU A 16 -34.07 -23.43 5.23
N PRO A 17 -33.61 -24.55 4.64
CA PRO A 17 -32.59 -25.38 5.27
C PRO A 17 -31.30 -24.51 5.35
N VAL A 18 -30.96 -24.12 6.56
CA VAL A 18 -29.64 -23.60 6.85
C VAL A 18 -28.70 -24.80 6.72
N PHE A 19 -28.09 -24.97 5.57
CA PHE A 19 -26.91 -25.83 5.43
C PHE A 19 -25.80 -25.15 6.22
N ALA A 20 -25.70 -25.40 7.50
CA ALA A 20 -24.49 -25.19 8.26
C ALA A 20 -23.44 -26.13 7.64
N THR A 21 -22.63 -25.63 6.74
CA THR A 21 -21.47 -26.35 6.21
C THR A 21 -20.58 -26.65 7.40
N ALA A 22 -20.53 -27.91 7.81
CA ALA A 22 -19.68 -28.31 8.92
C ALA A 22 -18.22 -27.99 8.58
N GLN A 23 -17.54 -27.28 9.46
CA GLN A 23 -16.11 -26.93 9.33
C GLN A 23 -15.31 -28.19 9.02
N LYS A 24 -14.57 -28.23 7.91
CA LYS A 24 -13.75 -29.38 7.52
C LYS A 24 -12.64 -29.62 8.52
N LYS A 25 -12.32 -30.89 8.77
CA LYS A 25 -11.30 -31.32 9.72
C LYS A 25 -10.26 -32.18 9.00
N TYR A 26 -8.99 -31.94 9.29
CA TYR A 26 -7.86 -32.70 8.79
C TYR A 26 -7.06 -33.28 9.96
N SER A 27 -6.84 -34.61 9.97
CA SER A 27 -5.97 -35.28 10.94
C SER A 27 -4.59 -35.48 10.30
N ILE A 28 -3.58 -34.81 10.81
CA ILE A 28 -2.21 -34.89 10.29
C ILE A 28 -1.39 -35.94 11.03
N HIS A 29 -0.52 -36.66 10.31
CA HIS A 29 0.31 -37.73 10.87
C HIS A 29 1.78 -37.35 10.86
N ARG A 30 2.50 -37.83 11.87
CA ARG A 30 3.96 -37.70 11.98
C ARG A 30 4.63 -38.76 11.11
N ILE A 31 5.61 -38.36 10.32
CA ILE A 31 6.42 -39.26 9.51
C ILE A 31 7.81 -39.46 10.09
N THR A 32 8.42 -40.59 9.80
CA THR A 32 9.81 -40.95 10.13
C THR A 32 10.68 -41.00 8.86
N ASP A 33 10.09 -41.34 7.74
CA ASP A 33 10.76 -41.43 6.47
C ASP A 33 11.05 -40.07 5.86
N ALA A 34 12.17 -39.96 5.15
CA ALA A 34 12.53 -38.70 4.51
C ALA A 34 11.70 -38.46 3.25
N ILE A 35 11.27 -37.24 3.02
CA ILE A 35 10.62 -36.80 1.78
C ILE A 35 11.65 -36.03 0.96
N ALA A 36 11.81 -36.42 -0.31
CA ALA A 36 12.59 -35.69 -1.30
C ALA A 36 11.67 -34.62 -1.93
N ILE A 37 12.03 -33.33 -1.80
CA ILE A 37 11.24 -32.24 -2.41
C ILE A 37 11.68 -32.13 -3.86
N ASP A 38 11.09 -32.95 -4.74
CA ASP A 38 11.39 -33.01 -6.19
C ASP A 38 10.16 -32.76 -7.08
N GLY A 39 8.95 -32.72 -6.46
CA GLY A 39 7.68 -32.45 -7.12
C GLY A 39 6.89 -33.71 -7.51
N GLU A 40 7.41 -34.91 -7.22
CA GLU A 40 6.69 -36.17 -7.37
C GLU A 40 6.06 -36.59 -6.03
N VAL A 41 4.84 -37.10 -6.06
CA VAL A 41 4.11 -37.52 -4.85
C VAL A 41 4.21 -39.05 -4.74
N ASP A 42 5.42 -39.61 -4.80
CA ASP A 42 5.70 -41.05 -4.82
C ASP A 42 6.49 -41.59 -3.61
N ASP A 43 6.99 -40.70 -2.76
CA ASP A 43 7.64 -41.09 -1.49
C ASP A 43 6.68 -41.89 -0.61
N ALA A 44 7.19 -42.96 0.01
CA ALA A 44 6.43 -43.86 0.88
C ALA A 44 5.72 -43.11 2.05
N ALA A 45 6.33 -42.04 2.54
CA ALA A 45 5.75 -41.18 3.58
C ALA A 45 4.38 -40.58 3.22
N TRP A 46 4.05 -40.46 1.94
CA TRP A 46 2.76 -39.93 1.49
C TRP A 46 1.63 -40.96 1.55
N ALA A 47 1.94 -42.25 1.63
CA ALA A 47 0.93 -43.31 1.60
C ALA A 47 0.01 -43.29 2.83
N ASP A 48 0.58 -42.96 4.01
CA ASP A 48 -0.16 -42.88 5.28
C ASP A 48 -0.74 -41.50 5.57
N ALA A 49 -0.46 -40.50 4.73
CA ALA A 49 -0.97 -39.15 4.91
C ALA A 49 -2.45 -39.05 4.53
N GLY A 50 -3.23 -38.37 5.37
CA GLY A 50 -4.65 -38.10 5.09
C GLY A 50 -4.83 -37.35 3.77
N LEU A 51 -5.95 -37.62 3.10
CA LEU A 51 -6.29 -36.97 1.82
C LEU A 51 -7.27 -35.84 2.05
N ALA A 52 -6.90 -34.63 1.57
CA ALA A 52 -7.80 -33.48 1.44
C ALA A 52 -8.26 -33.39 -0.03
N SER A 53 -9.56 -33.53 -0.26
CA SER A 53 -10.23 -33.47 -1.56
C SER A 53 -11.53 -32.66 -1.47
N ASP A 54 -12.36 -32.72 -2.50
CA ASP A 54 -13.70 -32.13 -2.56
C ASP A 54 -13.66 -30.61 -2.34
N PHE A 55 -12.88 -29.95 -3.18
CA PHE A 55 -12.76 -28.50 -3.18
C PHE A 55 -14.05 -27.86 -3.72
N ILE A 56 -14.49 -26.79 -3.05
CA ILE A 56 -15.69 -26.04 -3.40
C ILE A 56 -15.27 -24.70 -4.04
N THR A 57 -15.91 -24.39 -5.15
CA THR A 57 -15.66 -23.16 -5.91
C THR A 57 -16.15 -21.94 -5.13
N ASN A 58 -15.30 -20.92 -5.04
CA ASN A 58 -15.65 -19.59 -4.55
C ASN A 58 -15.90 -18.61 -5.71
N TYR A 59 -15.13 -18.76 -6.79
CA TYR A 59 -15.22 -17.95 -7.99
C TYR A 59 -15.06 -18.85 -9.22
N PRO A 60 -15.76 -18.64 -10.36
CA PRO A 60 -16.73 -17.57 -10.64
C PRO A 60 -18.08 -17.74 -9.93
N GLU A 61 -18.53 -18.96 -9.63
CA GLU A 61 -19.79 -19.29 -8.96
C GLU A 61 -19.50 -19.97 -7.63
N TYR A 62 -20.14 -19.52 -6.56
CA TYR A 62 -19.95 -20.10 -5.23
C TYR A 62 -20.78 -21.35 -5.01
N GLY A 63 -20.23 -22.31 -4.27
CA GLY A 63 -20.95 -23.45 -3.68
C GLY A 63 -21.04 -24.69 -4.57
N THR A 64 -20.43 -24.68 -5.76
CA THR A 64 -20.32 -25.86 -6.62
C THR A 64 -19.00 -26.61 -6.36
N GLU A 65 -19.00 -27.93 -6.59
CA GLU A 65 -17.74 -28.67 -6.61
C GLU A 65 -16.83 -28.16 -7.73
N SER A 66 -15.54 -28.05 -7.43
CA SER A 66 -14.55 -27.67 -8.43
C SER A 66 -14.45 -28.77 -9.51
N ARG A 67 -14.48 -28.35 -10.78
CA ARG A 67 -14.23 -29.26 -11.90
C ARG A 67 -12.77 -29.68 -12.03
N TYR A 68 -11.87 -28.99 -11.32
CA TYR A 68 -10.46 -29.27 -11.26
C TYR A 68 -10.15 -30.07 -10.00
N VAL A 69 -10.14 -31.39 -10.12
CA VAL A 69 -9.89 -32.29 -9.00
C VAL A 69 -8.52 -31.98 -8.38
N SER A 70 -8.48 -31.83 -7.07
CA SER A 70 -7.27 -31.65 -6.29
C SER A 70 -7.18 -32.72 -5.22
N LYS A 71 -6.04 -33.41 -5.17
CA LYS A 71 -5.72 -34.42 -4.15
C LYS A 71 -4.51 -33.93 -3.38
N VAL A 72 -4.69 -33.54 -2.12
CA VAL A 72 -3.63 -32.92 -1.31
C VAL A 72 -3.41 -33.74 -0.05
N ARG A 73 -2.15 -33.95 0.29
CA ARG A 73 -1.71 -34.67 1.47
C ARG A 73 -0.82 -33.79 2.34
N LEU A 74 -1.00 -33.90 3.66
CA LEU A 74 -0.19 -33.18 4.64
C LEU A 74 0.36 -34.18 5.66
N CYS A 75 1.65 -34.03 5.97
CA CYS A 75 2.33 -34.77 7.04
C CYS A 75 3.40 -33.87 7.68
N TYR A 76 4.00 -34.31 8.79
CA TYR A 76 5.05 -33.51 9.46
C TYR A 76 6.10 -34.40 10.10
N ASP A 77 7.30 -33.84 10.25
CA ASP A 77 8.37 -34.38 11.10
C ASP A 77 8.69 -33.43 12.27
N ASP A 78 9.81 -33.61 12.94
CA ASP A 78 10.25 -32.73 14.03
C ASP A 78 10.67 -31.33 13.57
N LYS A 79 10.81 -31.09 12.28
CA LYS A 79 11.45 -29.87 11.70
C LYS A 79 10.55 -29.08 10.79
N ALA A 80 9.59 -29.75 10.13
CA ALA A 80 8.81 -29.13 9.07
C ALA A 80 7.41 -29.74 8.92
N LEU A 81 6.49 -28.93 8.39
CA LEU A 81 5.26 -29.35 7.77
C LEU A 81 5.54 -29.64 6.28
N TYR A 82 5.03 -30.75 5.77
CA TYR A 82 5.12 -31.14 4.37
C TYR A 82 3.71 -31.11 3.76
N VAL A 83 3.62 -30.59 2.53
CA VAL A 83 2.38 -30.53 1.76
C VAL A 83 2.69 -31.02 0.35
N ALA A 84 1.95 -32.01 -0.13
CA ALA A 84 2.02 -32.47 -1.50
C ALA A 84 0.65 -32.48 -2.17
N GLY A 85 0.62 -32.22 -3.48
CA GLY A 85 -0.61 -32.21 -4.23
C GLY A 85 -0.48 -32.71 -5.65
N GLU A 86 -1.50 -33.50 -6.05
CA GLU A 86 -1.77 -33.88 -7.42
C GLU A 86 -2.96 -33.06 -7.91
N LEU A 87 -2.73 -32.19 -8.89
CA LEU A 87 -3.70 -31.20 -9.37
C LEU A 87 -4.10 -31.54 -10.80
N PHE A 88 -5.26 -32.16 -10.93
CA PHE A 88 -5.78 -32.64 -12.19
C PHE A 88 -6.40 -31.48 -13.00
N ASP A 89 -6.14 -31.48 -14.28
CA ASP A 89 -6.73 -30.55 -15.25
C ASP A 89 -7.25 -31.33 -16.46
N PRO A 90 -8.52 -31.13 -16.85
CA PRO A 90 -9.08 -31.77 -18.06
C PRO A 90 -8.35 -31.41 -19.36
N SER A 91 -7.55 -30.34 -19.33
CA SER A 91 -6.73 -29.87 -20.46
C SER A 91 -5.31 -29.52 -19.97
N PRO A 92 -4.45 -30.51 -19.66
CA PRO A 92 -3.14 -30.29 -19.03
C PRO A 92 -2.20 -29.35 -19.81
N ASP A 93 -2.30 -29.34 -21.14
CA ASP A 93 -1.52 -28.44 -21.98
C ASP A 93 -1.95 -26.96 -21.92
N SER A 94 -3.09 -26.70 -21.29
CA SER A 94 -3.63 -25.36 -21.12
C SER A 94 -3.34 -24.76 -19.73
N VAL A 95 -2.62 -25.49 -18.88
CA VAL A 95 -2.12 -24.99 -17.59
C VAL A 95 -1.20 -23.80 -17.84
N SER A 96 -1.38 -22.74 -17.08
CA SER A 96 -0.56 -21.54 -17.21
C SER A 96 0.73 -21.66 -16.40
N TYR A 97 1.87 -21.73 -17.09
CA TYR A 97 3.23 -21.79 -16.52
C TYR A 97 3.98 -20.44 -16.58
N SER A 98 3.22 -19.32 -16.57
CA SER A 98 3.84 -17.99 -16.61
C SER A 98 4.77 -17.78 -15.42
N LEU A 99 5.99 -17.35 -15.67
CA LEU A 99 6.97 -17.02 -14.62
C LEU A 99 6.72 -15.61 -14.10
N SER A 100 6.93 -15.42 -12.81
CA SER A 100 6.98 -14.13 -12.13
C SER A 100 8.18 -14.07 -11.19
N GLN A 101 8.46 -12.93 -10.61
CA GLN A 101 9.42 -12.85 -9.51
C GLN A 101 8.86 -13.54 -8.26
N ARG A 102 9.75 -13.92 -7.33
CA ARG A 102 9.34 -14.39 -5.99
C ARG A 102 8.43 -13.34 -5.35
N ASP A 103 7.37 -13.80 -4.69
CA ASP A 103 6.35 -13.01 -4.00
C ASP A 103 5.44 -12.19 -4.93
N ASP A 104 5.60 -12.32 -6.24
CA ASP A 104 4.65 -11.84 -7.24
C ASP A 104 3.74 -13.00 -7.70
N VAL A 105 2.43 -12.77 -7.52
CA VAL A 105 1.39 -13.75 -7.87
C VAL A 105 1.34 -14.05 -9.38
N GLY A 106 1.75 -13.13 -10.22
CA GLY A 106 1.83 -13.31 -11.67
C GLY A 106 0.53 -13.75 -12.34
N ASN A 107 0.64 -14.48 -13.45
CA ASN A 107 -0.50 -14.98 -14.23
C ASN A 107 -0.46 -16.52 -14.44
N ALA A 108 0.11 -17.26 -13.50
CA ALA A 108 0.18 -18.73 -13.53
C ALA A 108 -0.94 -19.38 -12.73
N ASP A 109 -1.24 -20.64 -13.03
CA ASP A 109 -2.00 -21.51 -12.16
C ASP A 109 -1.23 -21.70 -10.86
N ARG A 110 -1.95 -21.78 -9.72
CA ARG A 110 -1.30 -21.83 -8.41
C ARG A 110 -2.07 -22.64 -7.39
N PHE A 111 -1.34 -23.10 -6.40
CA PHE A 111 -1.86 -23.75 -5.21
C PHE A 111 -1.29 -23.09 -3.95
N GLY A 112 -2.12 -22.92 -2.92
CA GLY A 112 -1.70 -22.33 -1.66
C GLY A 112 -2.26 -23.06 -0.45
N ILE A 113 -1.53 -22.96 0.67
CA ILE A 113 -2.00 -23.33 2.01
C ILE A 113 -1.97 -22.11 2.90
N THR A 114 -3.03 -21.89 3.66
CA THR A 114 -3.09 -20.90 4.73
C THR A 114 -3.07 -21.58 6.08
N LEU A 115 -2.29 -21.05 7.01
CA LEU A 115 -2.04 -21.62 8.35
C LEU A 115 -2.27 -20.54 9.41
N ASP A 116 -3.22 -20.74 10.32
CA ASP A 116 -3.36 -19.97 11.56
C ASP A 116 -3.05 -20.88 12.77
N PRO A 117 -1.80 -20.92 13.23
CA PRO A 117 -1.38 -21.78 14.33
C PRO A 117 -1.95 -21.41 15.69
N TYR A 118 -2.48 -20.19 15.82
CA TYR A 118 -3.13 -19.73 17.05
C TYR A 118 -4.62 -20.02 17.08
N ALA A 119 -5.22 -20.40 15.94
CA ALA A 119 -6.65 -20.57 15.74
C ALA A 119 -7.47 -19.32 16.16
N ALA A 120 -6.92 -18.14 15.86
CA ALA A 120 -7.45 -16.83 16.27
C ALA A 120 -8.35 -16.19 15.21
N ASN A 121 -8.30 -16.65 13.95
CA ASN A 121 -9.02 -16.10 12.80
C ASN A 121 -8.71 -14.61 12.50
N THR A 122 -7.58 -14.10 12.94
CA THR A 122 -7.18 -12.70 12.74
C THR A 122 -6.10 -12.56 11.69
N SER A 123 -5.19 -13.53 11.60
CA SER A 123 -4.14 -13.61 10.60
C SER A 123 -3.76 -15.05 10.31
N SER A 124 -3.30 -15.32 9.09
CA SER A 124 -2.81 -16.62 8.65
C SER A 124 -1.54 -16.46 7.86
N PHE A 125 -0.58 -17.38 8.04
CA PHE A 125 0.54 -17.53 7.12
C PHE A 125 0.06 -18.14 5.82
N ALA A 126 0.48 -17.59 4.68
CA ALA A 126 0.20 -18.14 3.37
C ALA A 126 1.49 -18.64 2.71
N PHE A 127 1.47 -19.84 2.16
CA PHE A 127 2.52 -20.40 1.33
C PHE A 127 1.90 -20.87 0.02
N ILE A 128 2.34 -20.26 -1.08
CA ILE A 128 1.75 -20.49 -2.40
C ILE A 128 2.85 -20.90 -3.36
N VAL A 129 2.57 -21.89 -4.21
CA VAL A 129 3.44 -22.27 -5.31
C VAL A 129 2.67 -22.16 -6.62
N THR A 130 3.29 -21.59 -7.64
CA THR A 130 2.73 -21.56 -8.99
C THR A 130 3.09 -22.83 -9.77
N ALA A 131 2.34 -23.16 -10.82
CA ALA A 131 2.66 -24.26 -11.73
C ALA A 131 4.06 -24.10 -12.35
N ALA A 132 4.58 -22.86 -12.47
CA ALA A 132 5.93 -22.56 -12.90
C ALA A 132 7.00 -22.72 -11.79
N GLY A 133 6.60 -23.10 -10.56
CA GLY A 133 7.48 -23.30 -9.41
C GLY A 133 7.94 -22.01 -8.73
N VAL A 134 7.26 -20.88 -8.94
CA VAL A 134 7.51 -19.64 -8.20
C VAL A 134 6.92 -19.77 -6.81
N GLU A 135 7.71 -19.45 -5.78
CA GLU A 135 7.31 -19.44 -4.38
C GLU A 135 6.81 -18.05 -3.99
N ILE A 136 5.68 -18.01 -3.26
CA ILE A 136 5.06 -16.79 -2.76
C ILE A 136 4.70 -17.05 -1.31
N ASP A 137 5.11 -16.19 -0.41
CA ASP A 137 4.75 -16.27 1.00
C ASP A 137 4.23 -14.91 1.50
N GLY A 138 3.38 -14.96 2.51
CA GLY A 138 2.76 -13.74 3.05
C GLY A 138 1.91 -13.98 4.28
N LEU A 139 1.36 -12.90 4.78
CA LEU A 139 0.36 -12.89 5.85
C LEU A 139 -0.99 -12.48 5.26
N LEU A 140 -2.03 -13.24 5.59
CA LEU A 140 -3.42 -12.89 5.25
C LEU A 140 -4.13 -12.40 6.50
N PHE A 141 -4.91 -11.34 6.35
CA PHE A 141 -5.77 -10.76 7.40
C PHE A 141 -7.23 -10.81 6.93
N THR A 142 -8.15 -10.48 7.80
CA THR A 142 -9.57 -10.39 7.44
C THR A 142 -9.85 -9.35 6.35
N ASN A 143 -9.06 -8.28 6.30
CA ASN A 143 -9.25 -7.14 5.40
C ASN A 143 -8.13 -6.95 4.36
N GLY A 144 -7.21 -7.91 4.21
CA GLY A 144 -6.10 -7.75 3.26
C GLY A 144 -5.02 -8.82 3.36
N SER A 145 -3.92 -8.57 2.68
CA SER A 145 -2.75 -9.46 2.65
C SER A 145 -1.46 -8.64 2.63
N ASP A 146 -0.42 -9.18 3.27
CA ASP A 146 0.94 -8.64 3.24
C ASP A 146 1.89 -9.70 2.65
N PHE A 147 2.26 -9.53 1.39
CA PHE A 147 3.23 -10.36 0.68
C PHE A 147 4.66 -9.81 0.78
N SER A 148 4.90 -8.79 1.59
CA SER A 148 6.24 -8.33 1.92
C SER A 148 6.90 -9.19 3.01
N TRP A 149 6.09 -9.96 3.77
CA TRP A 149 6.59 -10.92 4.73
C TRP A 149 7.30 -12.08 4.03
N ASN A 150 8.53 -12.37 4.44
CA ASN A 150 9.39 -13.37 3.80
C ASN A 150 9.73 -14.52 4.74
N ALA A 151 9.63 -15.74 4.21
CA ALA A 151 10.04 -16.98 4.86
C ALA A 151 11.06 -17.76 4.04
N VAL A 152 11.89 -18.55 4.70
CA VAL A 152 12.79 -19.48 4.03
C VAL A 152 12.17 -20.87 4.05
N TRP A 153 11.65 -21.31 2.91
CA TRP A 153 11.02 -22.61 2.72
C TRP A 153 11.42 -23.19 1.35
N LYS A 154 10.96 -24.35 0.99
CA LYS A 154 11.34 -25.01 -0.26
C LYS A 154 10.13 -25.65 -0.91
N SER A 155 10.03 -25.52 -2.23
CA SER A 155 9.06 -26.23 -3.05
C SER A 155 9.67 -26.83 -4.30
N SER A 156 8.99 -27.81 -4.85
CA SER A 156 9.24 -28.32 -6.20
C SER A 156 7.92 -28.60 -6.90
N VAL A 157 7.91 -28.41 -8.22
CA VAL A 157 6.73 -28.59 -9.07
C VAL A 157 7.13 -29.40 -10.29
N LYS A 158 6.24 -30.29 -10.72
CA LYS A 158 6.43 -31.09 -11.93
C LYS A 158 5.18 -31.06 -12.82
N LYS A 159 5.41 -30.88 -14.13
CA LYS A 159 4.35 -31.04 -15.12
C LYS A 159 4.05 -32.55 -15.25
N GLN A 160 2.76 -32.91 -15.27
CA GLN A 160 2.25 -34.26 -15.38
C GLN A 160 1.27 -34.36 -16.56
N ASP A 161 1.07 -35.57 -17.06
CA ASP A 161 0.12 -35.82 -18.14
C ASP A 161 -1.33 -35.52 -17.73
N TYR A 162 -1.63 -35.55 -16.42
CA TYR A 162 -2.94 -35.23 -15.85
C TYR A 162 -3.10 -33.76 -15.41
N GLY A 163 -2.03 -32.96 -15.49
CA GLY A 163 -1.99 -31.60 -14.97
C GLY A 163 -0.63 -31.24 -14.39
N TRP A 164 -0.52 -31.08 -13.09
CA TRP A 164 0.74 -30.84 -12.40
C TRP A 164 0.71 -31.30 -10.96
N SER A 165 1.90 -31.60 -10.41
CA SER A 165 2.11 -31.98 -9.02
C SER A 165 3.08 -31.04 -8.33
N PHE A 166 3.02 -31.00 -7.01
CA PHE A 166 3.94 -30.19 -6.22
C PHE A 166 4.21 -30.82 -4.86
N GLU A 167 5.35 -30.46 -4.29
CA GLU A 167 5.70 -30.69 -2.91
C GLU A 167 6.23 -29.40 -2.29
N MET A 168 5.86 -29.18 -1.01
CA MET A 168 6.31 -28.05 -0.19
C MET A 168 6.88 -28.60 1.12
N LYS A 169 8.00 -28.01 1.55
CA LYS A 169 8.58 -28.19 2.89
C LYS A 169 8.60 -26.85 3.60
N ILE A 170 7.73 -26.69 4.60
CA ILE A 170 7.58 -25.49 5.41
C ILE A 170 8.24 -25.74 6.77
N PRO A 171 9.46 -25.21 7.03
CA PRO A 171 10.13 -25.41 8.30
C PRO A 171 9.35 -24.76 9.45
N PHE A 172 9.30 -25.42 10.61
CA PHE A 172 8.68 -24.82 11.79
C PHE A 172 9.39 -23.54 12.26
N SER A 173 10.63 -23.30 11.83
CA SER A 173 11.32 -22.02 12.04
C SER A 173 10.72 -20.86 11.26
N ALA A 174 9.97 -21.10 10.17
CA ALA A 174 9.25 -20.08 9.42
C ALA A 174 7.91 -19.71 10.08
N LEU A 175 7.39 -20.52 11.01
CA LEU A 175 6.09 -20.35 11.63
C LEU A 175 6.21 -19.90 13.09
N ARG A 176 5.19 -19.14 13.53
CA ARG A 176 4.99 -18.84 14.95
C ARG A 176 3.80 -19.63 15.42
N PHE A 177 3.96 -20.44 16.46
CA PHE A 177 2.89 -21.26 17.03
C PHE A 177 3.04 -21.43 18.53
N PRO A 178 1.94 -21.64 19.27
CA PRO A 178 1.98 -21.75 20.73
C PRO A 178 2.67 -23.03 21.17
N ASN A 179 3.41 -22.99 22.28
CA ASN A 179 4.01 -24.19 22.89
C ASN A 179 2.95 -25.03 23.60
N LYS A 180 2.30 -25.92 22.85
CA LYS A 180 1.32 -26.91 23.35
C LYS A 180 1.81 -28.32 23.02
N SER A 181 1.47 -29.29 23.84
CA SER A 181 1.79 -30.71 23.58
C SER A 181 1.10 -31.25 22.33
N VAL A 182 -0.11 -30.80 22.07
CA VAL A 182 -0.88 -31.09 20.85
C VAL A 182 -1.35 -29.77 20.29
N GLN A 183 -1.05 -29.54 19.00
CA GLN A 183 -1.45 -28.36 18.26
C GLN A 183 -2.81 -28.58 17.57
N GLU A 184 -3.57 -27.52 17.50
CA GLU A 184 -4.76 -27.40 16.68
C GLU A 184 -4.67 -26.07 15.91
N TRP A 185 -4.62 -26.14 14.57
CA TRP A 185 -4.41 -25.00 13.70
C TRP A 185 -5.60 -24.82 12.77
N ASN A 186 -6.00 -23.57 12.49
CA ASN A 186 -6.91 -23.33 11.39
C ASN A 186 -6.12 -23.37 10.08
N ILE A 187 -6.68 -24.07 9.10
CA ILE A 187 -6.06 -24.21 7.78
C ILE A 187 -7.07 -24.05 6.67
N ASN A 188 -6.65 -23.56 5.53
CA ASN A 188 -7.35 -23.77 4.28
C ASN A 188 -6.37 -24.08 3.15
N LEU A 189 -6.87 -24.81 2.15
CA LEU A 189 -6.13 -25.11 0.92
C LEU A 189 -6.88 -24.44 -0.21
N VAL A 190 -6.15 -23.74 -1.07
CA VAL A 190 -6.72 -22.96 -2.17
C VAL A 190 -6.06 -23.33 -3.48
N ARG A 191 -6.86 -23.57 -4.50
CA ARG A 191 -6.40 -23.73 -5.89
C ARG A 191 -6.97 -22.62 -6.74
N GLU A 192 -6.13 -22.02 -7.58
CA GLU A 192 -6.56 -21.09 -8.61
C GLU A 192 -6.13 -21.56 -10.00
N VAL A 193 -7.10 -21.72 -10.90
CA VAL A 193 -6.89 -22.03 -12.30
C VAL A 193 -7.09 -20.76 -13.10
N ARG A 194 -6.02 -20.30 -13.69
CA ARG A 194 -5.95 -18.95 -14.32
C ARG A 194 -6.82 -18.81 -15.56
N ARG A 195 -6.84 -19.86 -16.39
CA ARG A 195 -7.58 -19.90 -17.64
C ARG A 195 -9.06 -19.57 -17.47
N ASP A 196 -9.69 -20.18 -16.47
CA ASP A 196 -11.11 -20.03 -16.19
C ASP A 196 -11.37 -19.16 -14.97
N ARG A 197 -10.30 -18.59 -14.40
CA ARG A 197 -10.32 -17.77 -13.19
C ARG A 197 -11.02 -18.47 -12.02
N GLU A 198 -11.03 -19.80 -12.01
CA GLU A 198 -11.63 -20.55 -10.92
C GLU A 198 -10.75 -20.47 -9.69
N LYS A 199 -11.36 -20.07 -8.57
CA LYS A 199 -10.78 -20.15 -7.23
C LYS A 199 -11.61 -21.10 -6.41
N SER A 200 -11.01 -22.18 -5.91
CA SER A 200 -11.67 -23.20 -5.11
C SER A 200 -10.91 -23.45 -3.80
N PHE A 201 -11.66 -23.78 -2.76
CA PHE A 201 -11.17 -23.98 -1.41
C PHE A 201 -11.55 -25.37 -0.91
N TRP A 202 -10.63 -25.96 -0.12
CA TRP A 202 -10.91 -27.21 0.60
C TRP A 202 -11.97 -27.00 1.69
N SER A 203 -11.82 -26.04 2.60
CA SER A 203 -12.90 -25.57 3.47
C SER A 203 -13.66 -24.47 2.73
N PRO A 204 -14.96 -24.63 2.45
CA PRO A 204 -15.71 -23.68 1.64
C PRO A 204 -15.66 -22.26 2.20
N VAL A 205 -15.44 -21.27 1.31
CA VAL A 205 -15.44 -19.85 1.65
C VAL A 205 -16.58 -19.16 0.90
N ASN A 206 -17.58 -18.71 1.66
CA ASN A 206 -18.70 -17.95 1.11
C ASN A 206 -18.28 -16.47 0.91
N PRO A 207 -18.31 -15.94 -0.33
CA PRO A 207 -17.93 -14.56 -0.59
C PRO A 207 -18.89 -13.51 -0.01
N SER A 208 -20.09 -13.92 0.45
CA SER A 208 -21.06 -13.02 1.10
C SER A 208 -20.79 -12.85 2.59
N ASP A 209 -19.97 -13.71 3.21
CA ASP A 209 -19.62 -13.64 4.62
C ASP A 209 -18.33 -12.86 4.83
N PHE A 210 -18.16 -12.36 6.05
CA PHE A 210 -16.99 -11.53 6.39
C PHE A 210 -15.73 -12.37 6.55
N GLY A 211 -14.69 -12.02 5.82
CA GLY A 211 -13.33 -12.54 5.95
C GLY A 211 -13.13 -13.97 5.39
N GLU A 212 -12.13 -14.15 4.52
CA GLU A 212 -11.76 -15.46 3.97
C GLU A 212 -11.19 -16.39 5.05
N ILE A 213 -10.29 -15.87 5.89
CA ILE A 213 -9.57 -16.65 6.91
C ILE A 213 -10.46 -17.10 8.07
N THR A 214 -11.60 -16.44 8.29
CA THR A 214 -12.55 -16.82 9.37
C THR A 214 -13.33 -18.09 9.05
N GLN A 215 -13.29 -18.55 7.79
CA GLN A 215 -14.02 -19.71 7.27
C GLN A 215 -13.10 -20.93 7.05
N SER A 216 -11.93 -20.92 7.67
CA SER A 216 -10.93 -21.99 7.56
C SER A 216 -11.40 -23.29 8.22
N GLY A 217 -10.90 -24.43 7.72
CA GLY A 217 -11.03 -25.72 8.37
C GLY A 217 -10.05 -25.88 9.55
N VAL A 218 -10.06 -27.03 10.22
CA VAL A 218 -9.21 -27.32 11.38
C VAL A 218 -8.28 -28.50 11.09
N MET A 219 -7.01 -28.32 11.37
CA MET A 219 -6.01 -29.40 11.38
C MET A 219 -5.61 -29.75 12.80
N LYS A 220 -5.63 -31.06 13.13
CA LYS A 220 -5.25 -31.61 14.45
C LYS A 220 -4.24 -32.74 14.30
N GLY A 221 -3.40 -32.89 15.33
CA GLY A 221 -2.51 -34.05 15.42
C GLY A 221 -1.01 -33.71 15.42
N ILE A 222 -0.62 -32.47 15.19
CA ILE A 222 0.77 -32.05 15.40
C ILE A 222 1.06 -32.14 16.90
N SER A 223 2.01 -32.99 17.30
CA SER A 223 2.32 -33.25 18.71
C SER A 223 3.82 -33.15 18.98
N ASN A 224 4.15 -32.65 20.19
CA ASN A 224 5.54 -32.58 20.70
C ASN A 224 6.53 -31.88 19.77
N VAL A 225 6.08 -30.88 19.01
CA VAL A 225 6.93 -30.03 18.19
C VAL A 225 7.28 -28.77 18.96
N LYS A 226 8.56 -28.43 18.98
CA LYS A 226 9.08 -27.21 19.60
C LYS A 226 9.43 -26.19 18.53
N SER A 227 9.08 -24.93 18.75
CA SER A 227 9.56 -23.84 17.91
C SER A 227 11.09 -23.74 18.04
N PRO A 228 11.85 -23.84 16.93
CA PRO A 228 13.31 -23.71 16.99
C PRO A 228 13.72 -22.26 17.27
N VAL A 229 14.95 -22.07 17.77
CA VAL A 229 15.54 -20.71 17.88
C VAL A 229 15.65 -20.11 16.49
N ARG A 230 15.04 -18.95 16.32
CA ARG A 230 15.02 -18.19 15.06
C ARG A 230 15.99 -17.02 15.21
N LEU A 231 17.16 -17.13 14.64
CA LEU A 231 18.14 -16.05 14.60
C LEU A 231 18.82 -16.05 13.24
N SER A 232 18.63 -14.97 12.51
CA SER A 232 19.27 -14.74 11.22
C SER A 232 19.92 -13.35 11.17
N PHE A 233 20.99 -13.30 10.42
CA PHE A 233 21.73 -12.10 10.09
C PHE A 233 21.75 -11.94 8.58
N THR A 234 21.56 -10.72 8.13
CA THR A 234 21.60 -10.40 6.70
C THR A 234 22.53 -9.19 6.48
N PRO A 235 23.87 -9.41 6.55
CA PRO A 235 24.81 -8.36 6.17
C PRO A 235 24.67 -8.05 4.68
N TYR A 236 24.88 -6.78 4.35
CA TYR A 236 24.91 -6.33 2.96
C TYR A 236 25.97 -5.26 2.74
N ALA A 237 26.41 -5.16 1.48
CA ALA A 237 27.27 -4.11 0.98
C ALA A 237 26.72 -3.59 -0.35
N THR A 238 26.71 -2.26 -0.52
CA THR A 238 26.24 -1.59 -1.74
C THR A 238 27.29 -0.61 -2.24
N GLY A 239 27.66 -0.73 -3.51
CA GLY A 239 28.44 0.27 -4.23
C GLY A 239 27.56 1.11 -5.13
N TYR A 240 27.78 2.40 -5.15
CA TYR A 240 27.09 3.39 -6.01
C TYR A 240 28.11 4.11 -6.88
N LEU A 241 27.73 4.33 -8.13
CA LEU A 241 28.38 5.25 -9.05
C LEU A 241 27.29 6.15 -9.63
N GLU A 242 27.40 7.44 -9.37
CA GLU A 242 26.42 8.45 -9.76
C GLU A 242 27.05 9.54 -10.60
N ASN A 243 26.36 9.93 -11.67
CA ASN A 243 26.67 11.09 -12.48
C ASN A 243 25.49 12.06 -12.38
N SER A 244 25.69 13.19 -11.70
CA SER A 244 24.67 14.20 -11.48
C SER A 244 25.16 15.58 -11.94
N TYR A 245 24.23 16.45 -12.35
CA TYR A 245 24.55 17.82 -12.70
C TYR A 245 24.80 18.63 -11.42
N ASP A 246 25.96 19.28 -11.36
CA ASP A 246 26.31 20.20 -10.29
C ASP A 246 26.03 21.63 -10.77
N TYR A 247 25.06 22.29 -10.15
CA TYR A 247 24.61 23.61 -10.55
C TYR A 247 25.65 24.72 -10.20
N THR A 248 26.51 24.49 -9.22
CA THR A 248 27.57 25.43 -8.86
C THR A 248 28.73 25.38 -9.87
N LEU A 249 29.06 24.17 -10.33
CA LEU A 249 30.11 23.96 -11.32
C LEU A 249 29.59 23.98 -12.76
N GLU A 250 28.27 24.09 -12.95
CA GLU A 250 27.59 24.08 -14.25
C GLU A 250 28.01 22.89 -15.15
N LYS A 251 28.24 21.71 -14.54
CA LYS A 251 28.67 20.51 -15.27
C LYS A 251 28.25 19.21 -14.62
N GLN A 252 28.31 18.14 -15.40
CA GLN A 252 28.14 16.78 -14.89
C GLN A 252 29.34 16.34 -14.06
N VAL A 253 29.09 15.83 -12.84
CA VAL A 253 30.14 15.31 -11.92
C VAL A 253 29.87 13.88 -11.55
N TRP A 254 30.94 13.10 -11.42
CA TRP A 254 30.88 11.73 -10.96
C TRP A 254 31.13 11.65 -9.46
N LYS A 255 30.25 10.92 -8.76
CA LYS A 255 30.39 10.64 -7.34
C LYS A 255 30.34 9.13 -7.13
N SER A 256 31.11 8.60 -6.20
CA SER A 256 31.06 7.19 -5.80
C SER A 256 30.87 7.07 -4.30
N ARG A 257 30.09 6.07 -3.90
CA ARG A 257 29.81 5.79 -2.49
C ARG A 257 29.77 4.29 -2.25
N LEU A 258 30.38 3.86 -1.14
CA LEU A 258 30.28 2.48 -0.64
C LEU A 258 29.54 2.53 0.70
N THR A 259 28.50 1.73 0.83
CA THR A 259 27.71 1.60 2.06
C THR A 259 27.62 0.13 2.47
N GLY A 260 27.43 -0.12 3.75
CA GLY A 260 27.19 -1.46 4.26
C GLY A 260 26.34 -1.40 5.51
N GLY A 261 25.56 -2.43 5.73
CA GLY A 261 24.68 -2.52 6.87
C GLY A 261 24.38 -3.97 7.24
N LEU A 262 23.50 -4.12 8.21
CA LEU A 262 23.14 -5.41 8.77
C LEU A 262 21.66 -5.43 9.17
N ASP A 263 20.92 -6.38 8.64
CA ASP A 263 19.61 -6.70 9.17
C ASP A 263 19.72 -7.91 10.10
N LEU A 264 19.04 -7.84 11.25
CA LEU A 264 18.96 -8.90 12.25
C LEU A 264 17.51 -9.26 12.47
N LYS A 265 17.18 -10.56 12.42
CA LYS A 265 15.87 -11.07 12.81
C LYS A 265 16.03 -12.12 13.90
N TYR A 266 15.45 -11.87 15.07
CA TYR A 266 15.56 -12.74 16.22
C TYR A 266 14.20 -13.06 16.85
N GLY A 267 13.82 -14.33 16.91
CA GLY A 267 12.68 -14.79 17.68
C GLY A 267 13.00 -14.76 19.16
N LEU A 268 12.51 -13.74 19.86
CA LEU A 268 12.70 -13.59 21.33
C LEU A 268 12.09 -14.77 22.09
N ASN A 269 10.92 -15.21 21.63
CA ASN A 269 10.23 -16.40 22.11
C ASN A 269 9.24 -16.89 21.02
N ASP A 270 8.33 -17.78 21.36
CA ASP A 270 7.36 -18.35 20.42
C ASP A 270 6.40 -17.29 19.87
N ALA A 271 6.18 -16.19 20.56
CA ALA A 271 5.20 -15.14 20.25
C ALA A 271 5.82 -13.89 19.63
N PHE A 272 7.05 -13.51 20.03
CA PHE A 272 7.66 -12.22 19.70
C PHE A 272 8.91 -12.35 18.84
N THR A 273 9.05 -11.44 17.90
CA THR A 273 10.23 -11.30 17.03
C THR A 273 10.79 -9.90 17.17
N LEU A 274 12.10 -9.82 17.24
CA LEU A 274 12.90 -8.60 17.08
C LEU A 274 13.38 -8.56 15.62
N ASP A 275 13.05 -7.48 14.91
CA ASP A 275 13.61 -7.11 13.60
C ASP A 275 14.40 -5.82 13.76
N MET A 276 15.66 -5.80 13.38
CA MET A 276 16.54 -4.65 13.50
C MET A 276 17.29 -4.42 12.20
N THR A 277 17.43 -3.16 11.80
CA THR A 277 18.31 -2.74 10.71
C THR A 277 19.31 -1.71 11.24
N LEU A 278 20.58 -1.89 10.91
CA LEU A 278 21.68 -0.99 11.26
C LEU A 278 22.23 -0.37 9.98
N ILE A 279 22.32 0.95 9.95
CA ILE A 279 22.80 1.76 8.82
C ILE A 279 22.08 1.33 7.53
N PRO A 280 20.75 1.44 7.49
CA PRO A 280 19.97 0.95 6.35
C PRO A 280 20.29 1.74 5.08
N ASP A 281 20.35 1.04 3.96
CA ASP A 281 20.56 1.60 2.64
C ASP A 281 19.33 1.39 1.76
N PHE A 282 18.64 2.48 1.43
CA PHE A 282 17.42 2.51 0.64
C PHE A 282 17.61 3.04 -0.80
N GLY A 283 18.83 3.30 -1.24
CA GLY A 283 19.10 3.90 -2.56
C GLY A 283 18.66 3.05 -3.76
N GLN A 284 18.45 1.73 -3.55
CA GLN A 284 17.93 0.82 -4.59
C GLN A 284 16.40 0.70 -4.62
N THR A 285 15.65 1.43 -3.78
CA THR A 285 14.19 1.41 -3.84
C THR A 285 13.69 2.10 -5.11
N THR A 286 12.49 1.73 -5.58
CA THR A 286 11.86 2.35 -6.75
C THR A 286 11.71 3.85 -6.57
N SER A 287 11.95 4.61 -7.64
CA SER A 287 11.82 6.07 -7.64
C SER A 287 10.38 6.52 -7.33
N ASP A 288 10.23 7.57 -6.53
CA ASP A 288 8.94 8.14 -6.17
C ASP A 288 8.25 8.81 -7.38
N LYS A 289 6.92 8.85 -7.35
CA LYS A 289 6.11 9.46 -8.39
C LYS A 289 6.01 10.97 -8.19
N GLN A 290 7.07 11.70 -8.53
CA GLN A 290 7.06 13.16 -8.46
C GLN A 290 5.99 13.76 -9.35
N VAL A 291 5.32 14.83 -8.87
CA VAL A 291 4.26 15.58 -9.54
C VAL A 291 4.39 17.07 -9.22
N LEU A 292 3.85 17.92 -10.08
CA LEU A 292 3.69 19.35 -9.76
C LEU A 292 2.48 19.50 -8.82
N ASN A 293 2.74 19.86 -7.58
CA ASN A 293 1.71 20.11 -6.58
C ASN A 293 1.32 21.60 -6.58
N LEU A 294 0.11 21.90 -6.99
CA LEU A 294 -0.49 23.23 -6.92
C LEU A 294 -1.53 23.38 -5.79
N GLY A 295 -1.77 22.30 -5.07
CA GLY A 295 -2.73 22.26 -3.97
C GLY A 295 -2.14 22.70 -2.61
N PRO A 296 -2.98 22.92 -1.59
CA PRO A 296 -2.54 23.31 -0.25
C PRO A 296 -1.85 22.22 0.54
N PHE A 297 -1.99 20.98 0.10
CA PHE A 297 -1.65 19.81 0.90
C PHE A 297 -0.39 19.13 0.39
N GLU A 298 0.36 18.54 1.30
CA GLU A 298 1.54 17.75 1.02
C GLU A 298 1.20 16.54 0.12
N VAL A 299 2.13 16.15 -0.77
CA VAL A 299 2.01 14.94 -1.57
C VAL A 299 2.38 13.72 -0.73
N ARG A 300 1.49 12.74 -0.65
CA ARG A 300 1.76 11.47 0.02
C ARG A 300 2.43 10.47 -0.92
N PHE A 301 3.56 9.92 -0.50
CA PHE A 301 4.27 8.86 -1.22
C PHE A 301 4.05 7.49 -0.57
N ASP A 302 3.96 6.45 -1.39
CA ASP A 302 3.89 5.07 -0.92
C ASP A 302 5.22 4.64 -0.28
N GLU A 303 5.16 3.77 0.73
CA GLU A 303 6.36 3.18 1.30
C GLU A 303 6.92 2.10 0.34
N ASN A 304 8.21 2.16 0.04
CA ASN A 304 8.90 1.23 -0.86
C ASN A 304 10.12 0.54 -0.20
N ARG A 305 10.44 0.90 1.05
CA ARG A 305 11.61 0.39 1.79
C ARG A 305 11.25 -0.89 2.53
N PRO A 306 11.93 -2.02 2.26
CA PRO A 306 11.55 -3.34 2.78
C PRO A 306 11.39 -3.39 4.31
N PHE A 307 12.29 -2.77 5.07
CA PHE A 307 12.22 -2.74 6.53
C PHE A 307 10.89 -2.16 7.05
N PHE A 308 10.33 -1.15 6.38
CA PHE A 308 9.10 -0.48 6.78
C PHE A 308 7.84 -1.14 6.21
N LEU A 309 7.97 -2.11 5.31
CA LEU A 309 6.85 -2.87 4.75
C LEU A 309 6.56 -4.13 5.56
N GLU A 310 7.58 -4.87 5.99
CA GLU A 310 7.43 -6.16 6.65
C GLU A 310 6.97 -6.02 8.10
N GLY A 311 5.98 -6.83 8.51
CA GLY A 311 5.54 -6.96 9.91
C GLY A 311 4.92 -5.69 10.49
N THR A 312 4.17 -4.94 9.70
CA THR A 312 3.59 -3.65 10.05
C THR A 312 2.14 -3.73 10.52
N ASP A 313 1.54 -4.90 10.60
CA ASP A 313 0.14 -5.13 10.98
C ASP A 313 -0.27 -4.43 12.29
N LEU A 314 0.58 -4.47 13.31
CA LEU A 314 0.34 -3.76 14.56
C LEU A 314 0.58 -2.25 14.45
N PHE A 315 1.57 -1.83 13.69
CA PHE A 315 1.96 -0.42 13.58
C PHE A 315 1.06 0.40 12.65
N SER A 316 0.24 -0.25 11.82
CA SER A 316 -0.76 0.40 10.96
C SER A 316 -2.05 0.77 11.71
N ILE A 317 -2.26 0.25 12.92
CA ILE A 317 -3.43 0.55 13.75
C ILE A 317 -3.46 2.05 14.04
N GLY A 318 -4.64 2.65 13.95
CA GLY A 318 -4.83 4.08 14.21
C GLY A 318 -4.43 5.00 13.06
N ASN A 319 -3.71 4.51 12.05
CA ASN A 319 -3.21 5.30 10.90
C ASN A 319 -2.44 6.57 11.35
N VAL A 320 -1.61 6.43 12.40
CA VAL A 320 -0.77 7.50 12.97
C VAL A 320 0.72 7.26 12.79
N PHE A 321 1.07 6.24 12.01
CA PHE A 321 2.44 5.91 11.65
C PHE A 321 2.60 5.94 10.13
N TYR A 322 3.30 6.95 9.63
CA TYR A 322 3.71 7.11 8.23
C TYR A 322 5.23 7.05 8.16
N SER A 323 5.76 5.88 7.87
CA SER A 323 7.19 5.58 7.90
C SER A 323 8.05 6.47 7.00
N ARG A 324 7.46 7.09 5.96
CA ARG A 324 8.15 8.05 5.07
C ARG A 324 8.59 9.35 5.75
N ARG A 325 8.12 9.63 6.98
CA ARG A 325 8.66 10.70 7.82
C ARG A 325 10.09 10.41 8.26
N ILE A 326 10.45 9.14 8.38
CA ILE A 326 11.78 8.69 8.76
C ILE A 326 12.67 8.60 7.51
N GLY A 327 13.85 9.24 7.53
CA GLY A 327 14.74 9.36 6.38
C GLY A 327 14.24 10.36 5.32
N ALA A 328 13.36 11.29 5.71
CA ALA A 328 12.84 12.36 4.86
C ALA A 328 13.83 13.54 4.76
N GLN A 329 13.40 14.63 4.16
CA GLN A 329 14.14 15.87 4.14
C GLN A 329 14.44 16.35 5.57
N PRO A 330 15.62 16.87 5.86
CA PRO A 330 15.99 17.38 7.18
C PRO A 330 14.97 18.39 7.72
N TYR A 331 14.69 18.31 9.02
CA TYR A 331 13.67 19.12 9.71
C TYR A 331 13.82 20.63 9.47
N ASN A 332 15.06 21.14 9.53
CA ASN A 332 15.41 22.54 9.30
C ASN A 332 16.19 22.72 7.99
N TYR A 333 15.84 22.00 6.92
CA TYR A 333 16.57 22.03 5.65
C TYR A 333 16.81 23.45 5.11
N SER A 334 15.79 24.30 5.20
CA SER A 334 15.84 25.70 4.75
C SER A 334 16.72 26.60 5.62
N ALA A 335 17.12 26.18 6.81
CA ALA A 335 17.95 26.99 7.71
C ALA A 335 19.28 27.40 7.07
N ALA A 336 19.85 26.56 6.18
CA ALA A 336 21.05 26.92 5.42
C ALA A 336 20.84 28.16 4.52
N SER A 337 19.74 28.15 3.73
CA SER A 337 19.40 29.29 2.85
C SER A 337 18.94 30.52 3.64
N LEU A 338 18.14 30.33 4.69
CA LEU A 338 17.68 31.43 5.56
C LEU A 338 18.83 32.11 6.28
N SER A 339 19.87 31.34 6.64
CA SER A 339 21.05 31.88 7.30
C SER A 339 21.89 32.82 6.39
N LEU A 340 21.63 32.80 5.07
CA LEU A 340 22.26 33.73 4.10
C LEU A 340 21.55 35.08 4.02
N ALA A 341 20.29 35.17 4.47
CA ALA A 341 19.46 36.36 4.31
C ALA A 341 20.10 37.61 4.98
N ASP A 342 20.82 37.39 6.08
CA ASP A 342 21.51 38.44 6.84
C ASP A 342 23.03 38.58 6.50
N SER A 343 23.54 37.79 5.52
CA SER A 343 24.97 37.67 5.26
C SER A 343 25.30 37.97 3.79
N ILE A 344 25.92 39.12 3.51
CA ILE A 344 26.30 39.51 2.14
C ILE A 344 27.52 38.68 1.67
N GLY A 345 27.33 37.94 0.55
CA GLY A 345 28.42 37.21 -0.10
C GLY A 345 28.68 35.80 0.46
N GLU A 346 27.81 35.26 1.26
CA GLU A 346 27.84 33.83 1.63
C GLU A 346 27.07 32.96 0.62
N GLU A 347 27.49 31.72 0.48
CA GLU A 347 26.81 30.70 -0.34
C GLU A 347 26.75 29.34 0.38
N VAL A 348 25.73 28.53 0.04
CA VAL A 348 25.60 27.15 0.55
C VAL A 348 26.50 26.22 -0.26
N ILE A 349 27.59 25.74 0.36
CA ILE A 349 28.52 24.79 -0.27
C ILE A 349 27.96 23.38 -0.30
N SER A 350 27.29 22.95 0.80
CA SER A 350 26.71 21.61 0.92
C SER A 350 25.54 21.63 1.90
N ASN A 351 24.44 21.06 1.49
CA ASN A 351 23.27 20.82 2.35
C ASN A 351 22.70 19.42 2.06
N PRO A 352 22.89 18.43 2.93
CA PRO A 352 22.33 17.11 2.74
C PRO A 352 20.79 17.17 2.66
N ASP A 353 20.18 16.51 1.67
CA ASP A 353 18.74 16.54 1.38
C ASP A 353 17.92 15.42 2.04
N LEU A 354 18.59 14.43 2.65
CA LEU A 354 17.96 13.31 3.33
C LEU A 354 18.56 13.06 4.70
N ALA A 355 17.69 12.86 5.70
CA ALA A 355 18.11 12.49 7.06
C ALA A 355 18.69 11.07 7.10
N ALA A 356 19.81 10.92 7.79
CA ALA A 356 20.54 9.66 7.88
C ALA A 356 19.97 8.77 8.99
N LEU A 357 19.31 7.68 8.64
CA LEU A 357 18.85 6.69 9.59
C LEU A 357 20.01 5.84 10.10
N LEU A 358 20.26 5.89 11.41
CA LEU A 358 21.33 5.14 12.08
C LEU A 358 20.85 3.73 12.44
N ASN A 359 19.61 3.61 12.93
CA ASN A 359 19.04 2.39 13.46
C ASN A 359 17.52 2.41 13.30
N GLY A 360 16.96 1.25 12.92
CA GLY A 360 15.55 0.96 13.01
C GLY A 360 15.35 -0.38 13.71
N THR A 361 14.46 -0.43 14.71
CA THR A 361 14.20 -1.64 15.51
C THR A 361 12.71 -1.82 15.70
N LYS A 362 12.21 -3.05 15.42
CA LYS A 362 10.83 -3.46 15.67
C LYS A 362 10.81 -4.69 16.55
N VAL A 363 10.00 -4.67 17.60
CA VAL A 363 9.60 -5.87 18.35
C VAL A 363 8.11 -6.04 18.18
N SER A 364 7.68 -7.14 17.61
CA SER A 364 6.26 -7.39 17.39
C SER A 364 5.88 -8.84 17.67
N GLY A 365 4.66 -9.06 18.10
CA GLY A 365 4.14 -10.40 18.33
C GLY A 365 2.78 -10.39 19.03
N ARG A 366 2.20 -11.59 19.15
CA ARG A 366 0.89 -11.77 19.77
C ARG A 366 0.92 -12.94 20.72
N THR A 367 0.45 -12.75 21.95
CA THR A 367 0.37 -13.79 22.99
C THR A 367 -0.75 -14.79 22.69
N LYS A 368 -0.77 -15.91 23.42
CA LYS A 368 -1.84 -16.93 23.33
C LYS A 368 -3.22 -16.40 23.73
N SER A 369 -3.28 -15.38 24.60
CA SER A 369 -4.53 -14.71 25.00
C SER A 369 -5.01 -13.69 23.96
N GLY A 370 -4.31 -13.55 22.83
CA GLY A 370 -4.65 -12.61 21.77
C GLY A 370 -4.15 -11.18 22.00
N LEU A 371 -3.31 -10.94 23.01
CA LEU A 371 -2.68 -9.63 23.21
C LEU A 371 -1.51 -9.47 22.24
N GLY A 372 -1.64 -8.57 21.28
CA GLY A 372 -0.59 -8.07 20.41
C GLY A 372 0.19 -6.96 21.07
N ILE A 373 1.51 -7.01 20.99
CA ILE A 373 2.41 -5.95 21.46
C ILE A 373 3.35 -5.58 20.32
N GLY A 374 3.42 -4.29 20.00
CA GLY A 374 4.33 -3.72 19.03
C GLY A 374 5.17 -2.62 19.67
N VAL A 375 6.48 -2.64 19.46
CA VAL A 375 7.40 -1.58 19.83
C VAL A 375 8.28 -1.30 18.63
N PHE A 376 8.28 -0.06 18.17
CA PHE A 376 9.13 0.42 17.09
C PHE A 376 9.99 1.58 17.61
N ASN A 377 11.26 1.60 17.22
CA ASN A 377 12.17 2.70 17.47
C ASN A 377 13.03 2.95 16.24
N ALA A 378 13.26 4.23 15.92
CA ALA A 378 14.20 4.66 14.90
C ALA A 378 14.95 5.89 15.38
N ILE A 379 16.23 6.00 14.98
CA ILE A 379 17.09 7.11 15.35
C ILE A 379 17.75 7.68 14.09
N GLU A 380 17.56 8.98 13.85
CA GLU A 380 18.26 9.75 12.82
C GLU A 380 19.39 10.56 13.42
N GLY A 381 20.50 10.59 12.70
CA GLY A 381 21.68 11.36 13.09
C GLY A 381 21.51 12.86 12.83
N GLU A 382 22.28 13.66 13.56
CA GLU A 382 22.40 15.09 13.30
C GLU A 382 22.99 15.35 11.92
N LEU A 383 22.44 16.35 11.18
CA LEU A 383 22.99 16.82 9.91
C LEU A 383 23.28 18.31 9.94
N GLN A 384 24.32 18.68 9.21
CA GLN A 384 24.81 20.05 9.10
C GLN A 384 25.04 20.42 7.64
N ALA A 385 24.57 21.59 7.26
CA ALA A 385 24.97 22.25 6.02
C ALA A 385 26.29 23.00 6.22
N ILE A 386 27.03 23.14 5.14
CA ILE A 386 28.27 23.96 5.09
C ILE A 386 27.97 25.21 4.27
N VAL A 387 28.21 26.37 4.85
CA VAL A 387 28.07 27.68 4.24
C VAL A 387 29.46 28.34 4.23
N ALA A 388 29.83 28.98 3.13
CA ALA A 388 31.10 29.72 3.02
C ALA A 388 30.87 31.19 2.68
N ASP A 389 31.75 32.07 3.24
CA ASP A 389 31.79 33.48 2.88
C ASP A 389 32.59 33.73 1.58
N SER A 390 32.59 34.95 1.09
CA SER A 390 33.34 35.36 -0.09
C SER A 390 34.87 35.15 -0.01
N ASN A 391 35.43 34.94 1.21
CA ASN A 391 36.81 34.61 1.46
C ASN A 391 37.10 33.12 1.57
N GLY A 392 36.06 32.29 1.44
CA GLY A 392 36.14 30.85 1.57
C GLY A 392 36.14 30.32 3.01
N VAL A 393 35.85 31.18 4.02
CA VAL A 393 35.73 30.76 5.41
C VAL A 393 34.41 30.03 5.60
N GLN A 394 34.51 28.76 6.02
CA GLN A 394 33.35 27.89 6.19
C GLN A 394 32.80 27.96 7.61
N ARG A 395 31.46 27.94 7.71
CA ARG A 395 30.72 27.70 8.96
C ARG A 395 29.69 26.59 8.76
N VAL A 396 29.24 25.98 9.85
CA VAL A 396 28.24 24.95 9.82
C VAL A 396 26.91 25.49 10.32
N VAL A 397 25.80 24.99 9.69
CA VAL A 397 24.42 25.30 10.09
C VAL A 397 23.75 23.97 10.37
N ASN A 398 23.16 23.80 11.57
CA ASN A 398 22.43 22.57 11.90
C ASN A 398 21.10 22.55 11.13
N THR A 399 20.95 21.57 10.26
CA THR A 399 19.75 21.39 9.42
C THR A 399 18.89 20.21 9.86
N HIS A 400 19.41 19.31 10.71
CA HIS A 400 18.63 18.23 11.30
C HIS A 400 19.17 17.89 12.69
N PRO A 401 18.36 17.99 13.76
CA PRO A 401 18.77 17.56 15.09
C PRO A 401 18.76 16.03 15.19
N LEU A 402 19.53 15.46 16.13
CA LEU A 402 19.37 14.05 16.51
C LEU A 402 17.90 13.81 16.85
N THR A 403 17.24 12.91 16.12
CA THR A 403 15.80 12.67 16.24
C THR A 403 15.53 11.21 16.59
N ASN A 404 14.65 10.98 17.57
CA ASN A 404 14.24 9.67 18.04
C ASN A 404 12.73 9.49 17.82
N TYR A 405 12.36 8.50 17.01
CA TYR A 405 11.00 8.11 16.70
C TYR A 405 10.61 6.83 17.46
N ASN A 406 9.46 6.83 18.09
CA ASN A 406 8.95 5.67 18.82
C ASN A 406 7.49 5.40 18.48
N VAL A 407 7.13 4.11 18.35
CA VAL A 407 5.73 3.67 18.28
C VAL A 407 5.54 2.52 19.26
N PHE A 408 4.52 2.63 20.10
CA PHE A 408 4.09 1.60 21.02
C PHE A 408 2.66 1.17 20.75
N VAL A 409 2.41 -0.14 20.67
CA VAL A 409 1.10 -0.70 20.34
C VAL A 409 0.73 -1.80 21.32
N LEU A 410 -0.49 -1.73 21.83
CA LEU A 410 -1.19 -2.83 22.50
C LEU A 410 -2.49 -3.11 21.76
N SER A 411 -2.72 -4.35 21.36
CA SER A 411 -3.94 -4.73 20.62
C SER A 411 -4.48 -6.05 21.17
N GLN A 412 -5.59 -6.00 21.89
CA GLN A 412 -6.24 -7.17 22.44
C GLN A 412 -7.32 -7.69 21.49
N ASN A 413 -7.14 -8.92 21.00
CA ASN A 413 -8.21 -9.65 20.34
C ASN A 413 -9.26 -10.08 21.36
N LEU A 414 -10.51 -9.87 21.02
CA LEU A 414 -11.68 -10.26 21.76
C LEU A 414 -12.42 -11.40 21.03
N GLN A 415 -13.54 -11.87 21.60
CA GLN A 415 -14.40 -12.85 20.90
C GLN A 415 -15.02 -12.25 19.64
N ASN A 416 -15.48 -13.11 18.73
CA ASN A 416 -16.21 -12.76 17.49
C ASN A 416 -15.42 -11.83 16.57
N ASN A 417 -14.10 -12.05 16.39
CA ASN A 417 -13.21 -11.21 15.56
C ASN A 417 -13.16 -9.74 15.96
N SER A 418 -13.49 -9.45 17.22
CA SER A 418 -13.46 -8.10 17.78
C SER A 418 -12.07 -7.77 18.32
N SER A 419 -11.74 -6.49 18.41
CA SER A 419 -10.48 -6.02 18.99
C SER A 419 -10.62 -4.65 19.65
N VAL A 420 -9.74 -4.39 20.62
CA VAL A 420 -9.50 -3.05 21.18
C VAL A 420 -7.99 -2.81 21.19
N SER A 421 -7.58 -1.64 20.75
CA SER A 421 -6.17 -1.30 20.57
C SER A 421 -5.83 0.05 21.18
N PHE A 422 -4.62 0.16 21.72
CA PHE A 422 -3.98 1.40 22.11
C PHE A 422 -2.70 1.57 21.28
N VAL A 423 -2.49 2.75 20.74
CA VAL A 423 -1.27 3.14 20.00
C VAL A 423 -0.77 4.46 20.53
N ASN A 424 0.54 4.56 20.70
CA ASN A 424 1.21 5.83 21.00
C ASN A 424 2.38 6.01 20.04
N THR A 425 2.45 7.17 19.40
CA THR A 425 3.62 7.61 18.61
C THR A 425 4.27 8.78 19.33
N ASN A 426 5.61 8.81 19.30
CA ASN A 426 6.38 9.86 19.95
C ASN A 426 7.59 10.22 19.09
N VAL A 427 7.81 11.50 18.89
CA VAL A 427 8.98 12.07 18.20
C VAL A 427 9.68 13.02 19.15
N MET A 428 10.95 12.78 19.39
CA MET A 428 11.80 13.62 20.26
C MET A 428 13.01 14.11 19.47
N ARG A 429 13.22 15.41 19.47
CA ARG A 429 14.34 16.09 18.78
C ARG A 429 15.27 16.74 19.79
N ALA A 430 16.57 16.55 19.61
CA ALA A 430 17.57 17.16 20.50
C ALA A 430 17.51 18.69 20.44
N GLY A 431 17.73 19.34 21.60
CA GLY A 431 17.70 20.80 21.73
C GLY A 431 16.28 21.37 21.90
N ALA A 432 16.11 22.67 21.64
CA ALA A 432 14.84 23.37 21.74
C ALA A 432 14.03 23.27 20.43
N ASN A 433 13.85 22.05 19.91
CA ASN A 433 13.08 21.79 18.71
C ASN A 433 11.67 21.29 19.06
N ARG A 434 10.80 21.24 18.05
CA ARG A 434 9.44 20.71 18.18
C ARG A 434 9.46 19.22 18.49
N ASP A 435 8.82 18.80 19.58
CA ASP A 435 8.52 17.42 19.92
C ASP A 435 7.03 17.13 19.69
N ALA A 436 6.67 15.87 19.47
CA ALA A 436 5.27 15.49 19.24
C ALA A 436 4.92 14.12 19.82
N ASN A 437 3.68 14.00 20.27
CA ASN A 437 3.11 12.75 20.74
C ASN A 437 1.68 12.59 20.24
N VAL A 438 1.32 11.38 19.78
CA VAL A 438 -0.07 11.05 19.43
C VAL A 438 -0.46 9.76 20.14
N SER A 439 -1.57 9.81 20.86
CA SER A 439 -2.17 8.65 21.53
C SER A 439 -3.51 8.30 20.88
N VAL A 440 -3.75 7.01 20.66
CA VAL A 440 -4.93 6.48 19.99
C VAL A 440 -5.54 5.35 20.79
N ILE A 441 -6.86 5.35 20.90
CA ILE A 441 -7.65 4.18 21.33
C ILE A 441 -8.62 3.87 20.21
N GLU A 442 -8.56 2.65 19.68
CA GLU A 442 -9.48 2.17 18.64
C GLU A 442 -10.14 0.86 19.05
N SER A 443 -11.40 0.67 18.62
CA SER A 443 -12.10 -0.59 18.76
C SER A 443 -12.76 -1.01 17.45
N SER A 444 -12.77 -2.32 17.18
CA SER A 444 -13.56 -2.95 16.13
C SER A 444 -14.37 -4.08 16.77
N LEU A 445 -15.69 -3.91 16.84
CA LEU A 445 -16.58 -4.81 17.60
C LEU A 445 -17.59 -5.47 16.66
N PHE A 446 -17.53 -6.78 16.55
CA PHE A 446 -18.44 -7.57 15.72
C PHE A 446 -19.56 -8.17 16.54
N SER A 447 -20.75 -8.23 15.93
CA SER A 447 -21.87 -9.03 16.47
C SER A 447 -21.51 -10.53 16.48
N LYS A 448 -22.20 -11.32 17.32
CA LYS A 448 -21.99 -12.77 17.44
C LYS A 448 -22.11 -13.52 16.11
N ASP A 449 -22.99 -13.07 15.25
CA ASP A 449 -23.24 -13.66 13.93
C ASP A 449 -22.34 -13.09 12.82
N GLY A 450 -21.38 -12.19 13.16
CA GLY A 450 -20.43 -11.58 12.21
C GLY A 450 -21.06 -10.64 11.20
N ARG A 451 -22.35 -10.27 11.35
CA ARG A 451 -23.07 -9.46 10.37
C ARG A 451 -22.92 -7.99 10.55
N PHE A 452 -22.72 -7.53 11.78
CA PHE A 452 -22.58 -6.11 12.11
C PHE A 452 -21.23 -5.84 12.71
N ASN A 453 -20.68 -4.67 12.39
CA ASN A 453 -19.44 -4.17 12.94
C ASN A 453 -19.62 -2.74 13.43
N ILE A 454 -19.02 -2.41 14.57
CA ILE A 454 -18.85 -1.05 15.06
C ILE A 454 -17.35 -0.77 15.15
N ASN A 455 -16.90 0.22 14.40
CA ASN A 455 -15.56 0.76 14.52
C ASN A 455 -15.62 2.11 15.22
N SER A 456 -14.81 2.33 16.23
CA SER A 456 -14.72 3.62 16.91
C SER A 456 -13.27 3.92 17.29
N GLY A 457 -12.91 5.21 17.24
CA GLY A 457 -11.57 5.66 17.56
C GLY A 457 -11.55 7.04 18.17
N ILE A 458 -10.62 7.26 19.09
CA ILE A 458 -10.28 8.57 19.63
C ILE A 458 -8.77 8.73 19.53
N LYS A 459 -8.31 9.86 19.01
CA LYS A 459 -6.90 10.22 18.88
C LYS A 459 -6.67 11.57 19.54
N ILE A 460 -5.54 11.71 20.22
CA ILE A 460 -5.11 12.95 20.85
C ILE A 460 -3.70 13.24 20.39
N SER A 461 -3.47 14.37 19.76
CA SER A 461 -2.14 14.90 19.45
C SER A 461 -1.70 15.91 20.50
N SER A 462 -0.41 15.91 20.80
CA SER A 462 0.23 16.87 21.69
C SER A 462 1.53 17.31 21.03
N VAL A 463 1.62 18.58 20.69
CA VAL A 463 2.79 19.21 20.06
C VAL A 463 3.43 20.14 21.07
N PHE A 464 4.72 19.94 21.29
CA PHE A 464 5.55 20.68 22.24
C PHE A 464 6.50 21.58 21.44
N GLU A 465 6.05 22.80 21.18
CA GLU A 465 6.81 23.82 20.48
C GLU A 465 6.58 25.17 21.19
N GLY A 466 7.64 25.84 21.63
CA GLY A 466 7.54 27.03 22.47
C GLY A 466 7.15 26.74 23.93
N GLU A 467 6.52 27.72 24.61
CA GLU A 467 6.25 27.66 26.05
C GLU A 467 5.05 26.83 26.44
N THR A 468 4.05 26.69 25.55
CA THR A 468 2.80 26.00 25.86
C THR A 468 2.51 24.90 24.84
N PRO A 469 2.24 23.64 25.30
CA PRO A 469 1.87 22.55 24.40
C PRO A 469 0.53 22.82 23.71
N VAL A 470 0.43 22.44 22.43
CA VAL A 470 -0.81 22.47 21.65
C VAL A 470 -1.42 21.08 21.64
N PHE A 471 -2.68 20.99 22.06
CA PHE A 471 -3.46 19.75 22.08
C PHE A 471 -4.52 19.76 20.98
N GLY A 472 -4.63 18.63 20.26
CA GLY A 472 -5.69 18.42 19.29
C GLY A 472 -6.31 17.03 19.44
N HIS A 473 -7.49 16.83 18.85
CA HIS A 473 -8.14 15.52 18.87
C HIS A 473 -8.77 15.15 17.52
N SER A 474 -8.93 13.84 17.32
CA SER A 474 -9.77 13.27 16.28
C SER A 474 -10.66 12.18 16.89
N ALA A 475 -11.92 12.11 16.47
CA ALA A 475 -12.86 11.08 16.88
C ALA A 475 -13.58 10.48 15.67
N SER A 476 -13.79 9.16 15.68
CA SER A 476 -14.48 8.44 14.61
C SER A 476 -15.45 7.41 15.15
N PHE A 477 -16.57 7.24 14.46
CA PHE A 477 -17.56 6.20 14.73
C PHE A 477 -18.17 5.70 13.43
N VAL A 478 -18.14 4.40 13.22
CA VAL A 478 -18.75 3.74 12.05
C VAL A 478 -19.58 2.56 12.53
N LEU A 479 -20.86 2.56 12.18
CA LEU A 479 -21.76 1.42 12.36
C LEU A 479 -22.05 0.84 10.98
N GLU A 480 -21.73 -0.43 10.76
CA GLU A 480 -21.94 -1.05 9.46
C GLU A 480 -22.48 -2.48 9.52
N LYS A 481 -23.26 -2.84 8.51
CA LYS A 481 -23.62 -4.22 8.20
C LYS A 481 -22.70 -4.74 7.10
N VAL A 482 -21.83 -5.70 7.44
CA VAL A 482 -20.72 -6.15 6.60
C VAL A 482 -21.00 -7.40 5.77
N SER A 483 -22.05 -8.16 6.07
CA SER A 483 -22.34 -9.42 5.39
C SER A 483 -23.74 -9.46 4.77
N GLY A 484 -23.93 -10.40 3.79
CA GLY A 484 -25.16 -10.56 3.04
C GLY A 484 -25.24 -9.67 1.79
N THR A 485 -26.35 -9.78 1.08
CA THR A 485 -26.60 -9.07 -0.21
C THR A 485 -26.70 -7.55 -0.02
N TRP A 486 -27.34 -7.10 1.05
CA TRP A 486 -27.49 -5.69 1.38
C TRP A 486 -26.63 -5.33 2.60
N GLY A 487 -25.81 -4.31 2.45
CA GLY A 487 -25.07 -3.68 3.51
C GLY A 487 -25.44 -2.22 3.65
N TYR A 488 -25.21 -1.64 4.83
CA TYR A 488 -25.35 -0.22 5.08
C TYR A 488 -24.29 0.22 6.11
N ALA A 489 -23.94 1.49 6.05
CA ALA A 489 -23.06 2.10 7.03
C ALA A 489 -23.53 3.51 7.40
N LEU A 490 -23.28 3.89 8.65
CA LEU A 490 -23.38 5.25 9.16
C LEU A 490 -21.99 5.63 9.65
N ASP A 491 -21.48 6.74 9.14
CA ASP A 491 -20.13 7.22 9.39
C ASP A 491 -20.21 8.59 10.09
N TYR A 492 -19.43 8.76 11.12
CA TYR A 492 -19.14 10.04 11.76
C TYR A 492 -17.65 10.14 12.02
N PHE A 493 -17.03 11.25 11.67
CA PHE A 493 -15.71 11.61 12.19
C PHE A 493 -15.57 13.12 12.37
N GLU A 494 -14.68 13.51 13.27
CA GLU A 494 -14.26 14.90 13.45
C GLU A 494 -12.78 14.98 13.77
N GLU A 495 -12.19 16.10 13.40
CA GLU A 495 -10.83 16.51 13.70
C GLU A 495 -10.81 17.96 14.12
N SER A 496 -10.24 18.23 15.30
CA SER A 496 -10.14 19.61 15.79
C SER A 496 -9.19 20.44 14.91
N ASP A 497 -9.35 21.76 14.98
CA ASP A 497 -8.49 22.74 14.33
C ASP A 497 -7.03 22.70 14.76
N THR A 498 -6.73 22.00 15.84
CA THR A 498 -5.39 21.83 16.41
C THR A 498 -4.86 20.39 16.34
N TYR A 499 -5.63 19.45 15.76
CA TYR A 499 -5.18 18.08 15.61
C TYR A 499 -4.06 17.99 14.59
N ASP A 500 -2.87 17.52 15.01
CA ASP A 500 -1.69 17.40 14.16
C ASP A 500 -0.90 16.13 14.47
N PRO A 501 -1.02 15.07 13.67
CA PRO A 501 -0.24 13.85 13.78
C PRO A 501 1.02 13.84 12.90
N ASN A 502 1.33 14.93 12.15
CA ASN A 502 2.23 14.91 10.99
C ASN A 502 3.71 14.73 11.31
N ASP A 503 4.14 14.79 12.56
CA ASP A 503 5.53 14.51 12.93
C ASP A 503 5.93 13.03 12.68
N LEU A 504 5.00 12.09 12.80
CA LEU A 504 5.20 10.68 12.46
C LEU A 504 4.01 10.05 11.71
N GLY A 505 2.87 10.73 11.66
CA GLY A 505 1.69 10.37 10.88
C GLY A 505 1.59 11.12 9.56
N PHE A 506 0.42 11.03 8.94
CA PHE A 506 0.08 11.79 7.74
C PHE A 506 -1.39 12.19 7.77
N LEU A 507 -1.63 13.49 7.73
CA LEU A 507 -2.94 14.10 7.62
C LEU A 507 -2.87 15.20 6.56
N TYR A 508 -3.79 15.20 5.60
CA TYR A 508 -3.86 16.25 4.57
C TYR A 508 -4.27 17.59 5.17
N ASN A 509 -5.35 17.57 5.94
CA ASN A 509 -5.87 18.74 6.65
C ASN A 509 -6.57 18.26 7.93
N ASN A 510 -6.62 19.14 8.91
CA ASN A 510 -7.43 19.03 10.11
C ASN A 510 -8.69 19.89 10.03
N ASN A 511 -9.32 20.17 11.17
CA ASN A 511 -10.45 21.07 11.29
C ASN A 511 -11.67 20.63 10.45
N GLU A 512 -12.00 19.33 10.49
CA GLU A 512 -13.11 18.79 9.71
C GLU A 512 -14.13 18.06 10.59
N ARG A 513 -15.40 18.11 10.21
CA ARG A 513 -16.47 17.28 10.73
C ARG A 513 -17.26 16.69 9.57
N PHE A 514 -17.48 15.38 9.62
CA PHE A 514 -18.12 14.62 8.57
C PHE A 514 -19.21 13.70 9.12
N VAL A 515 -20.34 13.66 8.42
CA VAL A 515 -21.43 12.70 8.65
C VAL A 515 -21.78 12.07 7.31
N GLY A 516 -21.85 10.73 7.28
CA GLY A 516 -22.17 9.98 6.07
C GLY A 516 -23.14 8.83 6.33
N ALA A 517 -23.87 8.45 5.28
CA ALA A 517 -24.66 7.23 5.23
C ALA A 517 -24.44 6.54 3.89
N ARG A 518 -24.23 5.23 3.89
CA ARG A 518 -23.99 4.42 2.69
C ARG A 518 -24.91 3.22 2.66
N LEU A 519 -25.40 2.89 1.45
CA LEU A 519 -26.11 1.66 1.14
C LEU A 519 -25.34 0.94 0.05
N ASN A 520 -25.04 -0.34 0.26
CA ASN A 520 -24.40 -1.18 -0.73
C ASN A 520 -25.24 -2.44 -1.02
N TRP A 521 -25.19 -2.86 -2.27
CA TRP A 521 -25.78 -4.08 -2.75
C TRP A 521 -24.73 -4.93 -3.45
N ARG A 522 -24.66 -6.19 -3.07
CA ARG A 522 -23.71 -7.17 -3.61
C ARG A 522 -24.45 -8.43 -4.02
N ASP A 523 -24.19 -8.89 -5.23
CA ASP A 523 -24.77 -10.10 -5.76
C ASP A 523 -23.68 -10.94 -6.40
N PHE A 524 -23.45 -12.09 -5.80
CA PHE A 524 -22.45 -13.07 -6.21
C PHE A 524 -23.05 -14.24 -6.99
N GLU A 525 -24.35 -14.23 -7.26
CA GLU A 525 -25.04 -15.24 -8.07
C GLU A 525 -24.96 -14.84 -9.55
N ALA A 526 -24.54 -15.80 -10.37
CA ALA A 526 -24.48 -15.58 -11.81
C ALA A 526 -25.88 -15.48 -12.41
N ASN A 527 -26.07 -14.53 -13.34
CA ASN A 527 -27.28 -14.42 -14.12
C ASN A 527 -27.01 -14.55 -15.62
N ARG A 528 -27.97 -14.14 -16.47
CA ARG A 528 -27.82 -14.21 -17.94
C ARG A 528 -26.59 -13.47 -18.46
N TRP A 529 -26.22 -12.31 -17.84
CA TRP A 529 -25.21 -11.38 -18.36
C TRP A 529 -23.95 -11.34 -17.51
N PHE A 530 -24.10 -11.41 -16.16
CA PHE A 530 -23.05 -11.15 -15.21
C PHE A 530 -22.83 -12.35 -14.29
N LEU A 531 -21.57 -12.55 -13.93
CA LEU A 531 -21.14 -13.47 -12.88
C LEU A 531 -21.37 -12.85 -11.50
N ARG A 532 -21.04 -11.56 -11.33
CA ARG A 532 -21.15 -10.83 -10.07
C ARG A 532 -21.47 -9.37 -10.33
N ARG A 533 -22.17 -8.72 -9.38
CA ARG A 533 -22.60 -7.32 -9.47
C ARG A 533 -22.47 -6.62 -8.13
N TRP A 534 -22.19 -5.32 -8.17
CA TRP A 534 -22.12 -4.44 -7.02
C TRP A 534 -22.72 -3.09 -7.36
N ALA A 535 -23.41 -2.49 -6.38
CA ALA A 535 -23.86 -1.11 -6.47
C ALA A 535 -23.74 -0.45 -5.08
N ASP A 536 -23.32 0.79 -5.07
CA ASP A 536 -23.17 1.57 -3.84
C ASP A 536 -23.78 2.95 -4.06
N VAL A 537 -24.47 3.46 -3.04
CA VAL A 537 -24.95 4.85 -2.96
C VAL A 537 -24.63 5.38 -1.58
N GLY A 538 -24.03 6.56 -1.52
CA GLY A 538 -23.72 7.26 -0.29
C GLY A 538 -24.20 8.70 -0.33
N VAL A 539 -24.51 9.24 0.83
CA VAL A 539 -24.77 10.67 1.04
C VAL A 539 -23.88 11.15 2.18
N HIS A 540 -23.40 12.37 2.06
CA HIS A 540 -22.56 12.95 3.09
C HIS A 540 -22.77 14.45 3.26
N TYR A 541 -22.38 14.93 4.43
CA TYR A 541 -22.28 16.33 4.81
C TYR A 541 -20.94 16.55 5.51
N ALA A 542 -20.19 17.57 5.09
CA ALA A 542 -18.93 17.99 5.70
C ALA A 542 -18.96 19.48 6.05
N ALA A 543 -18.34 19.83 7.17
CA ALA A 543 -18.19 21.17 7.70
C ALA A 543 -16.83 21.32 8.39
N LEU A 544 -16.36 22.53 8.61
CA LEU A 544 -15.26 22.73 9.54
C LEU A 544 -15.69 22.37 10.98
N TYR A 545 -14.75 21.86 11.77
CA TYR A 545 -14.94 21.66 13.20
C TYR A 545 -15.12 23.02 13.91
N LYS A 546 -14.27 24.03 13.52
CA LYS A 546 -14.28 25.39 14.09
C LYS A 546 -13.76 26.42 13.06
N PRO A 547 -14.57 27.49 12.80
CA PRO A 547 -15.99 27.66 13.20
C PRO A 547 -16.84 26.60 12.51
N GLN A 548 -18.02 26.28 13.03
CA GLN A 548 -18.90 25.25 12.44
C GLN A 548 -19.57 25.76 11.16
N VAL A 549 -18.77 25.88 10.09
CA VAL A 549 -19.23 26.37 8.78
C VAL A 549 -19.22 25.24 7.76
N TYR A 550 -20.15 25.28 6.85
CA TYR A 550 -20.33 24.33 5.76
C TYR A 550 -19.09 24.26 4.84
N ALA A 551 -18.71 23.06 4.43
CA ALA A 551 -17.68 22.82 3.42
C ALA A 551 -18.27 22.20 2.16
N ASN A 552 -18.87 21.03 2.27
CA ASN A 552 -19.49 20.34 1.15
C ASN A 552 -20.52 19.30 1.59
N SER A 553 -21.38 18.92 0.64
CA SER A 553 -22.28 17.77 0.79
C SER A 553 -22.53 17.16 -0.56
N GLY A 554 -22.84 15.88 -0.59
CA GLY A 554 -22.98 15.21 -1.87
C GLY A 554 -23.64 13.84 -1.81
N ILE A 555 -23.88 13.35 -3.03
CA ILE A 555 -24.35 12.00 -3.32
C ILE A 555 -23.29 11.34 -4.16
N ASP A 556 -22.74 10.23 -3.67
CA ASP A 556 -21.79 9.39 -4.39
C ASP A 556 -22.50 8.10 -4.81
N PHE A 557 -22.26 7.64 -6.02
CA PHE A 557 -22.79 6.37 -6.48
C PHE A 557 -21.76 5.61 -7.30
N SER A 558 -21.77 4.30 -7.19
CA SER A 558 -20.99 3.41 -8.03
C SER A 558 -21.78 2.16 -8.38
N GLY A 559 -21.48 1.60 -9.56
CA GLY A 559 -22.02 0.34 -10.00
C GLY A 559 -21.00 -0.39 -10.86
N ARG A 560 -20.87 -1.71 -10.66
CA ARG A 560 -19.98 -2.52 -11.49
C ARG A 560 -20.52 -3.93 -11.63
N GLY A 561 -20.19 -4.56 -12.75
CA GLY A 561 -20.51 -5.96 -12.99
C GLY A 561 -19.42 -6.65 -13.78
N THR A 562 -19.16 -7.91 -13.45
CA THR A 562 -18.25 -8.78 -14.20
C THR A 562 -19.08 -9.70 -15.08
N THR A 563 -18.90 -9.60 -16.37
CA THR A 563 -19.61 -10.42 -17.38
C THR A 563 -19.11 -11.87 -17.40
N LYS A 564 -19.84 -12.76 -18.06
CA LYS A 564 -19.44 -14.16 -18.25
C LYS A 564 -18.10 -14.35 -18.98
N ASN A 565 -17.68 -13.33 -19.76
CA ASN A 565 -16.37 -13.30 -20.43
C ASN A 565 -15.29 -12.66 -19.58
N PHE A 566 -15.51 -12.53 -18.25
CA PHE A 566 -14.60 -11.92 -17.29
C PHE A 566 -14.24 -10.47 -17.60
N THR A 567 -15.02 -9.75 -18.39
CA THR A 567 -14.90 -8.31 -18.57
C THR A 567 -15.65 -7.60 -17.46
N THR A 568 -15.00 -6.74 -16.72
CA THR A 568 -15.64 -5.90 -15.70
C THR A 568 -15.93 -4.54 -16.31
N ILE A 569 -17.18 -4.09 -16.21
CA ILE A 569 -17.63 -2.76 -16.58
C ILE A 569 -18.17 -2.04 -15.35
N GLY A 570 -17.97 -0.74 -15.28
CA GLY A 570 -18.48 0.02 -14.15
C GLY A 570 -18.67 1.50 -14.47
N VAL A 571 -19.48 2.12 -13.62
CA VAL A 571 -19.75 3.55 -13.60
C VAL A 571 -19.60 4.08 -12.18
N ASN A 572 -19.05 5.27 -12.03
CA ASN A 572 -18.97 5.98 -10.76
C ASN A 572 -19.41 7.42 -11.00
N GLY A 573 -20.05 8.03 -10.02
CA GLY A 573 -20.42 9.43 -10.10
C GLY A 573 -20.51 10.06 -8.71
N THR A 574 -20.37 11.37 -8.71
CA THR A 574 -20.55 12.23 -7.55
C THR A 574 -21.41 13.41 -7.98
N PHE A 575 -22.42 13.73 -7.21
CA PHE A 575 -23.26 14.91 -7.41
C PHE A 575 -23.24 15.77 -6.15
N ARG A 576 -22.79 17.01 -6.27
CA ARG A 576 -22.75 18.03 -5.21
C ARG A 576 -23.76 19.11 -5.55
N PRO A 577 -24.97 19.02 -4.97
CA PRO A 577 -26.08 19.92 -5.33
C PRO A 577 -25.88 21.36 -4.83
N PHE A 578 -25.08 21.53 -3.79
CA PHE A 578 -24.79 22.82 -3.18
C PHE A 578 -23.38 23.28 -3.53
N ASN A 579 -23.10 24.57 -3.38
CA ASN A 579 -21.78 25.11 -3.59
C ASN A 579 -20.75 24.40 -2.68
N GLU A 580 -19.66 23.97 -3.28
CA GLU A 580 -18.50 23.42 -2.58
C GLU A 580 -17.65 24.62 -2.11
N VAL A 581 -17.31 24.66 -0.83
CA VAL A 581 -16.48 25.71 -0.23
C VAL A 581 -15.18 25.09 0.25
N ASN A 582 -14.05 25.59 -0.25
CA ASN A 582 -12.73 25.18 0.18
C ASN A 582 -12.13 26.24 1.10
N HIS A 583 -11.88 25.85 2.35
CA HIS A 583 -11.36 26.73 3.39
C HIS A 583 -9.82 26.74 3.48
N PHE A 584 -9.14 26.01 2.59
CA PHE A 584 -7.69 25.84 2.59
C PHE A 584 -7.01 26.36 1.32
N GLU A 585 -7.77 26.54 0.20
CA GLU A 585 -7.19 26.94 -1.09
C GLU A 585 -6.56 28.32 -1.06
N SER A 586 -7.08 29.25 -0.27
CA SER A 586 -6.52 30.58 -0.08
C SER A 586 -5.15 30.61 0.61
N ARG A 587 -4.73 29.54 1.28
CA ARG A 587 -3.56 29.46 2.18
C ARG A 587 -3.67 30.32 3.43
N GLU A 588 -4.79 30.99 3.64
CA GLU A 588 -5.05 31.86 4.80
C GLU A 588 -6.28 31.39 5.54
N PHE A 589 -6.14 31.19 6.87
CA PHE A 589 -7.25 30.72 7.70
C PHE A 589 -8.37 31.78 7.76
N GLY A 590 -9.60 31.34 7.58
CA GLY A 590 -10.78 32.21 7.58
C GLY A 590 -11.13 32.82 6.22
N LYS A 591 -10.28 32.61 5.19
CA LYS A 591 -10.56 33.03 3.81
C LYS A 591 -11.04 31.82 3.00
N GLU A 592 -12.27 31.83 2.58
CA GLU A 592 -12.88 30.72 1.86
C GLU A 592 -12.91 30.93 0.34
N VAL A 593 -12.89 29.82 -0.41
CA VAL A 593 -12.96 29.82 -1.87
C VAL A 593 -14.15 28.97 -2.33
N GLY A 594 -15.13 29.61 -2.97
CA GLY A 594 -16.31 28.94 -3.48
C GLY A 594 -16.12 28.36 -4.88
N PHE A 595 -16.46 27.07 -5.09
CA PHE A 595 -16.32 26.39 -6.40
C PHE A 595 -17.67 26.18 -7.11
N GLY A 596 -18.80 26.43 -6.46
CA GLY A 596 -20.11 26.15 -7.00
C GLY A 596 -20.54 24.68 -6.88
N SER A 597 -21.77 24.40 -7.28
CA SER A 597 -22.27 23.02 -7.33
C SER A 597 -21.61 22.25 -8.49
N SER A 598 -21.49 20.91 -8.37
CA SER A 598 -20.75 20.13 -9.38
C SER A 598 -21.32 18.73 -9.59
N GLY A 599 -21.04 18.17 -10.77
CA GLY A 599 -21.32 16.80 -11.10
C GLY A 599 -20.11 16.13 -11.73
N ARG A 600 -19.80 14.91 -11.32
CA ARG A 600 -18.78 14.05 -11.91
C ARG A 600 -19.40 12.73 -12.30
N ILE A 601 -19.04 12.24 -13.51
CA ILE A 601 -19.36 10.88 -13.94
C ILE A 601 -18.15 10.29 -14.63
N SER A 602 -17.89 9.01 -14.39
CA SER A 602 -16.82 8.26 -15.06
C SER A 602 -17.25 6.82 -15.28
N GLY A 603 -16.81 6.23 -16.38
CA GLY A 603 -17.00 4.82 -16.70
C GLY A 603 -15.65 4.11 -16.88
N PHE A 604 -15.64 2.79 -16.69
CA PHE A 604 -14.47 1.98 -16.98
C PHE A 604 -14.84 0.62 -17.56
N VAL A 605 -13.91 0.08 -18.32
CA VAL A 605 -13.91 -1.28 -18.83
C VAL A 605 -12.56 -1.91 -18.50
N SER A 606 -12.58 -3.12 -17.93
CA SER A 606 -11.39 -3.91 -17.62
C SER A 606 -11.61 -5.32 -18.18
N THR A 607 -10.80 -5.71 -19.15
CA THR A 607 -10.95 -6.99 -19.85
C THR A 607 -10.29 -8.14 -19.09
N ASP A 608 -10.42 -9.37 -19.56
CA ASP A 608 -9.92 -10.57 -18.92
C ASP A 608 -8.38 -10.66 -18.90
N TYR A 609 -7.77 -10.56 -17.71
CA TYR A 609 -6.33 -10.64 -17.50
C TYR A 609 -5.74 -12.06 -17.64
N SER A 610 -6.57 -13.10 -17.78
CA SER A 610 -6.08 -14.44 -18.11
C SER A 610 -5.58 -14.56 -19.54
N LYS A 611 -6.00 -13.64 -20.42
CA LYS A 611 -5.63 -13.61 -21.83
C LYS A 611 -4.23 -13.04 -22.05
N LYS A 612 -3.65 -13.31 -23.23
CA LYS A 612 -2.35 -12.77 -23.62
C LYS A 612 -2.36 -11.24 -23.74
N PHE A 613 -3.50 -10.68 -24.10
CA PHE A 613 -3.73 -9.24 -24.16
C PHE A 613 -4.95 -8.89 -23.31
N ALA A 614 -4.79 -7.86 -22.48
CA ALA A 614 -5.88 -7.25 -21.72
C ALA A 614 -5.78 -5.74 -21.79
N LEU A 615 -6.93 -5.08 -21.64
CA LEU A 615 -7.04 -3.63 -21.76
C LEU A 615 -7.91 -3.08 -20.64
N ASP A 616 -7.40 -2.07 -19.96
CA ASP A 616 -8.18 -1.21 -19.08
C ASP A 616 -8.37 0.15 -19.76
N VAL A 617 -9.60 0.63 -19.75
CA VAL A 617 -9.94 1.99 -20.18
C VAL A 617 -10.84 2.61 -19.13
N ARG A 618 -10.51 3.83 -18.72
CA ARG A 618 -11.35 4.64 -17.84
C ARG A 618 -11.43 6.06 -18.40
N SER A 619 -12.63 6.63 -18.46
CA SER A 619 -12.82 8.02 -18.86
C SER A 619 -13.93 8.66 -18.06
N GLY A 620 -13.87 9.98 -17.93
CA GLY A 620 -14.87 10.73 -17.20
C GLY A 620 -14.78 12.23 -17.37
N ILE A 621 -15.79 12.87 -16.78
CA ILE A 621 -15.95 14.32 -16.79
C ILE A 621 -16.38 14.79 -15.40
N LYS A 622 -15.83 15.91 -14.93
CA LYS A 622 -16.37 16.74 -13.84
C LYS A 622 -16.73 18.11 -14.41
N GLN A 623 -17.93 18.59 -14.12
CA GLN A 623 -18.41 19.92 -14.51
C GLN A 623 -18.90 20.66 -13.28
N PHE A 624 -18.51 21.93 -13.15
CA PHE A 624 -19.09 22.85 -12.17
C PHE A 624 -20.26 23.60 -12.84
N PHE A 625 -21.43 23.54 -12.20
CA PHE A 625 -22.63 24.16 -12.75
C PHE A 625 -22.59 25.68 -12.52
N GLY A 626 -23.00 26.43 -13.53
CA GLY A 626 -22.89 27.89 -13.49
C GLY A 626 -21.48 28.42 -13.75
N SER A 627 -20.51 27.56 -14.02
CA SER A 627 -19.12 27.91 -14.34
C SER A 627 -18.65 27.18 -15.60
N ALA A 628 -17.66 27.76 -16.28
CA ALA A 628 -16.99 27.13 -17.42
C ALA A 628 -15.94 26.08 -16.96
N MET A 629 -15.67 25.97 -15.66
CA MET A 629 -14.68 25.04 -15.11
C MET A 629 -15.08 23.59 -15.35
N LYS A 630 -14.19 22.87 -16.02
CA LYS A 630 -14.43 21.49 -16.45
C LYS A 630 -13.16 20.67 -16.40
N THR A 631 -13.26 19.43 -15.91
CA THR A 631 -12.19 18.42 -15.99
C THR A 631 -12.65 17.27 -16.87
N THR A 632 -11.84 16.87 -17.84
CA THR A 632 -12.02 15.63 -18.61
C THR A 632 -10.77 14.79 -18.52
N PHE A 633 -10.91 13.46 -18.42
CA PHE A 633 -9.77 12.58 -18.38
C PHE A 633 -10.03 11.28 -19.13
N ILE A 634 -8.93 10.67 -19.61
CA ILE A 634 -8.91 9.32 -20.16
C ILE A 634 -7.66 8.59 -19.70
N ASN A 635 -7.82 7.37 -19.23
CA ASN A 635 -6.75 6.47 -18.86
C ASN A 635 -6.85 5.21 -19.71
N VAL A 636 -5.74 4.80 -20.32
CA VAL A 636 -5.66 3.60 -21.14
C VAL A 636 -4.47 2.77 -20.67
N SER A 637 -4.72 1.49 -20.36
CA SER A 637 -3.66 0.60 -19.87
C SER A 637 -3.71 -0.76 -20.55
N PRO A 638 -3.07 -0.92 -21.72
CA PRO A 638 -2.87 -2.22 -22.33
C PRO A 638 -1.84 -3.04 -21.55
N ARG A 639 -2.14 -4.32 -21.39
CA ARG A 639 -1.31 -5.33 -20.75
C ARG A 639 -1.07 -6.48 -21.71
N MET A 640 0.16 -6.91 -21.83
CA MET A 640 0.53 -7.95 -22.80
C MET A 640 1.44 -8.98 -22.15
N ARG A 641 1.02 -10.23 -22.13
CA ARG A 641 1.88 -11.37 -21.87
C ARG A 641 2.53 -11.80 -23.19
N VAL A 642 3.73 -11.29 -23.44
CA VAL A 642 4.47 -11.54 -24.69
C VAL A 642 4.89 -13.01 -24.76
N SER A 643 5.32 -13.57 -23.64
CA SER A 643 5.65 -14.99 -23.46
C SER A 643 5.42 -15.40 -22.00
N ASP A 644 5.69 -16.65 -21.65
CA ASP A 644 5.63 -17.10 -20.25
C ASP A 644 6.73 -16.47 -19.37
N LYS A 645 7.70 -15.78 -19.97
CA LYS A 645 8.81 -15.10 -19.31
C LYS A 645 8.78 -13.59 -19.39
N MET A 646 7.89 -13.02 -20.21
CA MET A 646 7.89 -11.59 -20.52
C MET A 646 6.49 -11.00 -20.40
N PHE A 647 6.38 -9.99 -19.54
CA PHE A 647 5.16 -9.25 -19.30
C PHE A 647 5.38 -7.76 -19.50
N LEU A 648 4.46 -7.09 -20.21
CA LEU A 648 4.51 -5.68 -20.53
C LEU A 648 3.20 -5.00 -20.12
N VAL A 649 3.30 -3.89 -19.39
CA VAL A 649 2.19 -3.00 -19.07
C VAL A 649 2.56 -1.60 -19.54
N LEU A 650 1.71 -1.03 -20.39
CA LEU A 650 1.75 0.39 -20.72
C LEU A 650 0.62 1.07 -19.98
N ARG A 651 0.84 2.30 -19.52
CA ARG A 651 -0.22 3.16 -18.98
C ARG A 651 -0.05 4.53 -19.56
N SER A 652 -1.17 5.11 -20.02
CA SER A 652 -1.24 6.46 -20.53
C SER A 652 -2.45 7.16 -19.91
N ASN A 653 -2.20 8.21 -19.15
CA ASN A 653 -3.19 9.02 -18.45
C ASN A 653 -3.16 10.43 -19.03
N TRP A 654 -4.30 10.95 -19.44
CA TRP A 654 -4.48 12.29 -19.95
C TRP A 654 -5.57 12.97 -19.17
N GLU A 655 -5.29 14.18 -18.68
CA GLU A 655 -6.26 15.00 -17.97
C GLU A 655 -6.19 16.44 -18.48
N PHE A 656 -7.35 17.00 -18.75
CA PHE A 656 -7.52 18.36 -19.22
C PHE A 656 -8.45 19.08 -18.28
N ILE A 657 -7.97 20.18 -17.69
CA ILE A 657 -8.72 21.03 -16.76
C ILE A 657 -8.77 22.43 -17.39
N THR A 658 -9.96 22.88 -17.74
CA THR A 658 -10.18 24.19 -18.33
C THR A 658 -10.86 25.10 -17.36
N HIS A 659 -10.51 26.39 -17.38
CA HIS A 659 -11.02 27.43 -16.50
C HIS A 659 -10.85 27.06 -15.01
N ASP A 660 -9.77 26.34 -14.68
CA ASP A 660 -9.35 26.09 -13.29
C ASP A 660 -8.92 27.41 -12.65
N PHE A 661 -8.98 27.47 -11.33
CA PHE A 661 -8.38 28.54 -10.58
C PHE A 661 -7.89 28.05 -9.23
N GLY A 662 -6.92 28.75 -8.68
CA GLY A 662 -6.35 28.44 -7.38
C GLY A 662 -5.34 29.50 -6.97
N TYR A 663 -4.91 29.39 -5.72
CA TYR A 663 -3.94 30.31 -5.14
C TYR A 663 -2.62 30.37 -5.95
N VAL A 664 -2.06 31.58 -6.03
CA VAL A 664 -0.71 31.86 -6.51
C VAL A 664 -0.01 32.82 -5.56
N SER A 665 1.26 32.57 -5.24
CA SER A 665 2.08 33.53 -4.52
C SER A 665 2.43 34.70 -5.43
N SER A 666 2.42 35.93 -4.90
CA SER A 666 2.85 37.10 -5.67
C SER A 666 4.34 36.98 -6.06
N LEU A 667 4.66 37.43 -7.27
CA LEU A 667 6.04 37.64 -7.75
C LEU A 667 6.46 39.13 -7.64
N ASP A 668 5.54 40.00 -7.19
CA ASP A 668 5.74 41.45 -7.04
C ASP A 668 5.43 41.86 -5.59
N GLU A 669 6.37 42.50 -4.91
CA GLU A 669 6.22 42.92 -3.52
C GLU A 669 5.02 43.90 -3.30
N ASN A 670 4.62 44.64 -4.31
CA ASN A 670 3.45 45.53 -4.22
C ASN A 670 2.11 44.78 -4.02
N TYR A 671 2.07 43.48 -4.28
CA TYR A 671 0.90 42.62 -4.13
C TYR A 671 1.13 41.52 -3.08
N SER A 672 2.15 41.65 -2.22
CA SER A 672 2.49 40.65 -1.21
C SER A 672 1.38 40.42 -0.18
N ASP A 673 0.56 41.44 0.08
CA ASP A 673 -0.54 41.39 1.04
C ASP A 673 -1.88 40.95 0.41
N GLU A 674 -1.91 40.78 -0.93
CA GLU A 674 -3.10 40.31 -1.65
C GLU A 674 -3.13 38.78 -1.75
N ILE A 675 -4.30 38.17 -1.53
CA ILE A 675 -4.52 36.74 -1.80
C ILE A 675 -4.92 36.60 -3.27
N LEU A 676 -3.94 36.20 -4.09
CA LEU A 676 -4.12 36.14 -5.54
C LEU A 676 -4.64 34.76 -5.98
N MET A 677 -5.70 34.79 -6.78
CA MET A 677 -6.29 33.61 -7.41
C MET A 677 -5.97 33.62 -8.91
N GLY A 678 -5.13 32.70 -9.35
CA GLY A 678 -4.76 32.54 -10.76
C GLY A 678 -5.73 31.67 -11.54
N TYR A 679 -6.34 32.22 -12.57
CA TYR A 679 -7.23 31.54 -13.51
C TYR A 679 -6.42 30.93 -14.65
N ARG A 680 -6.53 29.59 -14.81
CA ARG A 680 -5.60 28.82 -15.62
C ARG A 680 -6.24 27.65 -16.36
N ASN A 681 -5.55 27.16 -17.38
CA ASN A 681 -5.82 25.86 -17.98
C ASN A 681 -4.67 24.90 -17.62
N ARG A 682 -5.01 23.64 -17.36
CA ARG A 682 -4.00 22.61 -17.05
C ARG A 682 -4.14 21.44 -18.00
N ARG A 683 -3.01 20.93 -18.47
CA ARG A 683 -2.90 19.69 -19.25
C ARG A 683 -1.93 18.78 -18.52
N ILE A 684 -2.38 17.59 -18.14
CA ILE A 684 -1.56 16.60 -17.44
C ILE A 684 -1.48 15.34 -18.29
N THR A 685 -0.28 14.86 -18.52
CA THR A 685 -0.03 13.60 -19.23
C THR A 685 0.95 12.79 -18.43
N GLU A 686 0.57 11.56 -18.09
CA GLU A 686 1.48 10.61 -17.46
C GLU A 686 1.54 9.34 -18.29
N ASN A 687 2.72 9.01 -18.79
CA ASN A 687 2.99 7.77 -19.51
C ASN A 687 3.94 6.90 -18.70
N SER A 688 3.66 5.60 -18.62
CA SER A 688 4.57 4.65 -18.00
C SER A 688 4.66 3.35 -18.78
N ILE A 689 5.85 2.78 -18.79
CA ILE A 689 6.18 1.47 -19.35
C ILE A 689 6.70 0.62 -18.19
N GLN A 690 6.12 -0.54 -18.03
CA GLN A 690 6.58 -1.53 -17.07
C GLN A 690 6.81 -2.84 -17.81
N LEU A 691 8.07 -3.28 -17.87
CA LEU A 691 8.49 -4.49 -18.53
C LEU A 691 9.14 -5.40 -17.50
N GLU A 692 8.70 -6.64 -17.46
CA GLU A 692 9.29 -7.68 -16.63
C GLU A 692 9.75 -8.82 -17.53
N TYR A 693 11.02 -9.25 -17.36
CA TYR A 693 11.57 -10.41 -18.05
C TYR A 693 12.23 -11.36 -17.05
N ILE A 694 11.67 -12.55 -16.91
CA ILE A 694 12.11 -13.56 -15.94
C ILE A 694 12.90 -14.65 -16.66
N PHE A 695 14.20 -14.70 -16.39
CA PHE A 695 15.09 -15.73 -16.95
C PHE A 695 14.79 -17.09 -16.34
N THR A 696 14.71 -17.12 -15.00
CA THR A 696 14.40 -18.30 -14.18
C THR A 696 13.64 -17.84 -12.93
N LYS A 697 13.03 -18.76 -12.17
CA LYS A 697 12.37 -18.45 -10.88
C LYS A 697 13.26 -17.72 -9.85
N ARG A 698 14.56 -17.56 -10.12
CA ARG A 698 15.54 -16.92 -9.25
C ARG A 698 16.25 -15.72 -9.89
N MET A 699 15.97 -15.42 -11.14
CA MET A 699 16.70 -14.40 -11.87
C MET A 699 15.77 -13.67 -12.83
N GLY A 700 15.72 -12.36 -12.74
CA GLY A 700 14.88 -11.50 -13.58
C GLY A 700 15.42 -10.10 -13.75
N VAL A 701 14.84 -9.40 -14.70
CA VAL A 701 15.01 -7.96 -14.95
C VAL A 701 13.65 -7.32 -14.97
N ASP A 702 13.48 -6.21 -14.29
CA ASP A 702 12.35 -5.30 -14.40
C ASP A 702 12.80 -3.91 -14.82
N LEU A 703 12.06 -3.33 -15.77
CA LEU A 703 12.21 -1.96 -16.24
C LEU A 703 10.93 -1.22 -15.91
N ARG A 704 11.06 -0.08 -15.25
CA ARG A 704 10.01 0.90 -15.08
C ARG A 704 10.46 2.23 -15.65
N LEU A 705 9.74 2.74 -16.62
CA LEU A 705 9.88 4.08 -17.16
C LEU A 705 8.61 4.85 -16.84
N ARG A 706 8.75 6.06 -16.34
CA ARG A 706 7.62 6.99 -16.12
C ARG A 706 8.00 8.38 -16.61
N HIS A 707 7.12 8.99 -17.37
CA HIS A 707 7.18 10.40 -17.71
C HIS A 707 5.87 11.07 -17.29
N TYR A 708 5.96 12.03 -16.41
CA TYR A 708 4.88 12.91 -16.00
C TYR A 708 5.17 14.30 -16.55
N TRP A 709 4.21 14.85 -17.28
CA TRP A 709 4.22 16.19 -17.82
C TRP A 709 3.00 16.94 -17.39
N GLN A 710 3.18 18.18 -16.90
CA GLN A 710 2.08 19.09 -16.60
C GLN A 710 2.38 20.46 -17.16
N GLN A 711 1.48 20.96 -18.00
CA GLN A 711 1.44 22.33 -18.50
C GLN A 711 0.38 23.09 -17.73
N VAL A 712 0.74 24.26 -17.21
CA VAL A 712 -0.15 25.21 -16.55
C VAL A 712 -0.04 26.54 -17.31
N GLU A 713 -1.15 27.03 -17.81
CA GLU A 713 -1.24 28.27 -18.59
C GLU A 713 -2.20 29.22 -17.88
N TYR A 714 -1.67 30.34 -17.34
CA TYR A 714 -2.45 31.33 -16.60
C TYR A 714 -2.98 32.38 -17.55
N ASN A 715 -4.31 32.63 -17.48
CA ASN A 715 -5.01 33.59 -18.36
C ASN A 715 -5.16 34.96 -17.73
N TYR A 716 -5.51 35.01 -16.43
CA TYR A 716 -5.68 36.24 -15.66
C TYR A 716 -5.69 35.92 -14.16
N PHE A 717 -5.68 36.99 -13.33
CA PHE A 717 -5.67 36.90 -11.89
C PHE A 717 -6.82 37.70 -11.28
N LYS A 718 -7.23 37.32 -10.09
CA LYS A 718 -8.16 38.04 -9.23
C LYS A 718 -7.66 38.09 -7.81
N GLU A 719 -8.01 39.12 -7.09
CA GLU A 719 -7.81 39.21 -5.64
C GLU A 719 -8.99 38.54 -4.92
N LEU A 720 -8.70 37.76 -3.90
CA LEU A 720 -9.68 37.16 -3.02
C LEU A 720 -9.89 38.05 -1.80
N LEU A 721 -11.10 38.58 -1.66
CA LEU A 721 -11.51 39.34 -0.50
C LEU A 721 -12.18 38.47 0.56
N ASP A 722 -12.63 39.10 1.65
CA ASP A 722 -13.45 38.45 2.68
C ASP A 722 -14.72 37.82 2.08
N GLU A 723 -15.22 36.77 2.76
CA GLU A 723 -16.43 36.00 2.37
C GLU A 723 -16.31 35.32 0.98
N GLY A 724 -15.08 35.07 0.47
CA GLY A 724 -14.88 34.37 -0.80
C GLY A 724 -15.16 35.18 -2.06
N ASN A 725 -15.38 36.48 -1.94
CA ASN A 725 -15.59 37.38 -3.07
C ASN A 725 -14.29 37.61 -3.83
N GLN A 726 -14.34 37.51 -5.16
CA GLN A 726 -13.17 37.70 -6.02
C GLN A 726 -13.35 38.95 -6.89
N VAL A 727 -12.42 39.89 -6.77
CA VAL A 727 -12.42 41.15 -7.53
C VAL A 727 -11.27 41.16 -8.57
N SER A 728 -11.40 42.03 -9.56
CA SER A 728 -10.35 42.23 -10.55
C SER A 728 -9.13 42.88 -9.90
N THR A 729 -7.93 42.38 -10.14
CA THR A 729 -6.65 42.98 -9.74
C THR A 729 -5.91 43.51 -10.98
N THR A 730 -4.98 44.44 -10.75
CA THR A 730 -4.04 44.93 -11.75
C THR A 730 -2.77 44.07 -11.81
N TYR A 731 -2.65 43.04 -10.96
CA TYR A 731 -1.56 42.10 -10.98
C TYR A 731 -1.48 41.34 -12.32
N LEU A 732 -0.39 41.56 -13.06
CA LEU A 732 -0.15 40.93 -14.35
C LEU A 732 1.36 40.73 -14.55
N PRO A 733 1.95 39.73 -13.90
CA PRO A 733 3.37 39.42 -14.04
C PRO A 733 3.63 38.78 -15.40
N LEU A 734 4.40 39.45 -16.24
CA LEU A 734 4.80 38.96 -17.55
C LEU A 734 6.28 38.56 -17.55
N ASN A 735 6.62 37.51 -18.27
CA ASN A 735 8.00 37.15 -18.60
C ASN A 735 8.50 37.93 -19.82
N ASP A 736 9.74 37.68 -20.24
CA ASP A 736 10.39 38.39 -21.39
C ASP A 736 9.67 38.13 -22.73
N ASP A 737 8.93 37.04 -22.83
CA ASP A 737 8.14 36.67 -24.02
C ASP A 737 6.73 37.31 -24.01
N GLY A 738 6.38 38.07 -22.97
CA GLY A 738 5.06 38.69 -22.81
C GLY A 738 3.97 37.71 -22.37
N GLU A 739 4.32 36.51 -21.92
CA GLU A 739 3.44 35.52 -21.30
C GLU A 739 3.40 35.68 -19.79
N SER A 740 2.41 35.05 -19.13
CA SER A 740 2.37 35.07 -17.67
C SER A 740 3.62 34.37 -17.06
N ALA A 741 4.30 35.07 -16.15
CA ALA A 741 5.47 34.52 -15.43
C ALA A 741 5.12 33.34 -14.51
N HIS A 742 3.84 33.12 -14.22
CA HIS A 742 3.36 31.92 -13.50
C HIS A 742 3.16 30.70 -14.41
N ASN A 743 3.20 30.87 -15.75
CA ASN A 743 3.13 29.74 -16.64
C ASN A 743 4.16 28.66 -16.25
N THR A 744 3.74 27.40 -16.30
CA THR A 744 4.62 26.32 -15.86
C THR A 744 4.57 25.16 -16.83
N ASN A 745 5.71 24.75 -17.34
CA ASN A 745 5.95 23.49 -18.04
C ASN A 745 6.81 22.59 -17.15
N TYR A 746 6.18 21.63 -16.49
CA TYR A 746 6.82 20.72 -15.54
C TYR A 746 7.00 19.33 -16.11
N ASN A 747 8.19 18.77 -15.99
CA ASN A 747 8.52 17.42 -16.40
C ASN A 747 9.17 16.65 -15.25
N ALA A 748 8.72 15.43 -15.03
CA ALA A 748 9.33 14.46 -14.14
C ALA A 748 9.49 13.12 -14.87
N PHE A 749 10.72 12.81 -15.28
CA PHE A 749 11.05 11.54 -15.93
C PHE A 749 11.86 10.68 -14.98
N THR A 750 11.48 9.39 -14.88
CA THR A 750 12.23 8.41 -14.11
C THR A 750 12.33 7.10 -14.89
N LEU A 751 13.52 6.51 -14.88
CA LEU A 751 13.79 5.16 -15.39
C LEU A 751 14.49 4.37 -14.31
N ASP A 752 13.89 3.27 -13.90
CA ASP A 752 14.46 2.27 -12.98
C ASP A 752 14.63 0.95 -13.76
N LEU A 753 15.85 0.48 -13.92
CA LEU A 753 16.16 -0.84 -14.46
C LEU A 753 16.82 -1.67 -13.37
N ASN A 754 16.16 -2.73 -12.95
CA ASN A 754 16.57 -3.57 -11.83
C ASN A 754 16.82 -5.01 -12.31
N TYR A 755 18.04 -5.50 -12.11
CA TYR A 755 18.39 -6.90 -12.24
C TYR A 755 18.50 -7.54 -10.85
N ARG A 756 17.77 -8.65 -10.63
CA ARG A 756 17.79 -9.42 -9.39
C ARG A 756 18.18 -10.86 -9.63
N TRP A 757 19.10 -11.36 -8.81
CA TRP A 757 19.53 -12.76 -8.81
C TRP A 757 19.58 -13.32 -7.39
N VAL A 758 18.65 -14.22 -7.06
CA VAL A 758 18.60 -14.97 -5.81
C VAL A 758 19.44 -16.23 -5.97
N PHE A 759 20.70 -16.21 -5.58
CA PHE A 759 21.62 -17.34 -5.79
C PHE A 759 21.43 -18.44 -4.73
N THR A 760 20.98 -18.09 -3.51
CA THR A 760 20.48 -19.03 -2.50
C THR A 760 19.25 -18.43 -1.81
N PRO A 761 18.35 -19.23 -1.18
CA PRO A 761 17.23 -18.69 -0.44
C PRO A 761 17.68 -17.64 0.58
N GLY A 762 17.10 -16.44 0.52
CA GLY A 762 17.42 -15.31 1.39
C GLY A 762 18.67 -14.51 1.01
N SER A 763 19.49 -14.97 0.03
CA SER A 763 20.69 -14.24 -0.43
C SER A 763 20.57 -13.84 -1.89
N GLU A 764 20.90 -12.59 -2.20
CA GLU A 764 20.68 -12.04 -3.53
C GLU A 764 21.74 -11.02 -3.94
N LEU A 765 21.89 -10.88 -5.24
CA LEU A 765 22.60 -9.79 -5.91
C LEU A 765 21.56 -8.93 -6.64
N ARG A 766 21.60 -7.63 -6.39
CA ARG A 766 20.84 -6.65 -7.17
C ARG A 766 21.76 -5.67 -7.87
N ILE A 767 21.44 -5.36 -9.11
CA ILE A 767 22.08 -4.29 -9.88
C ILE A 767 20.94 -3.37 -10.34
N VAL A 768 21.02 -2.10 -9.98
CA VAL A 768 19.99 -1.12 -10.33
C VAL A 768 20.64 0.03 -11.08
N TYR A 769 20.10 0.35 -12.26
CA TYR A 769 20.38 1.59 -12.96
C TYR A 769 19.17 2.51 -12.87
N LYS A 770 19.41 3.79 -12.56
CA LYS A 770 18.38 4.84 -12.49
C LYS A 770 18.80 6.02 -13.35
N ASN A 771 17.82 6.62 -14.03
CA ASN A 771 17.95 7.92 -14.64
C ASN A 771 16.77 8.79 -14.20
N ASN A 772 17.04 9.98 -13.69
CA ASN A 772 16.04 10.94 -13.24
C ASN A 772 16.28 12.30 -13.90
N ILE A 773 15.20 12.88 -14.44
CA ILE A 773 15.17 14.23 -15.01
C ILE A 773 13.98 14.95 -14.40
N PHE A 774 14.23 16.05 -13.68
CA PHE A 774 13.20 16.93 -13.14
C PHE A 774 13.46 18.33 -13.67
N ASN A 775 12.45 18.92 -14.33
CA ASN A 775 12.57 20.24 -14.90
C ASN A 775 11.27 21.03 -14.80
N SER A 776 11.38 22.32 -14.47
CA SER A 776 10.27 23.26 -14.44
C SER A 776 10.71 24.55 -15.15
N GLN A 777 9.90 25.00 -16.09
CA GLN A 777 10.16 26.21 -16.89
C GLN A 777 8.92 27.09 -16.91
N ASN A 778 9.08 28.41 -16.88
CA ASN A 778 7.99 29.40 -16.88
C ASN A 778 7.52 29.72 -18.31
N THR A 779 7.25 28.70 -19.11
CA THR A 779 6.87 28.82 -20.52
C THR A 779 5.69 27.92 -20.88
N VAL A 780 4.94 28.31 -21.90
CA VAL A 780 3.94 27.46 -22.51
C VAL A 780 4.55 26.67 -23.66
N VAL A 781 4.37 25.35 -23.62
CA VAL A 781 4.84 24.45 -24.68
C VAL A 781 3.63 23.92 -25.46
N PRO A 782 3.66 23.97 -26.82
CA PRO A 782 2.48 23.65 -27.63
C PRO A 782 1.89 22.26 -27.42
N SER A 783 2.75 21.25 -27.16
CA SER A 783 2.31 19.88 -26.99
C SER A 783 3.22 19.07 -26.09
N TYR A 784 2.70 17.93 -25.62
CA TYR A 784 3.45 16.91 -24.91
C TYR A 784 4.73 16.48 -25.67
N PHE A 785 4.63 16.25 -26.98
CA PHE A 785 5.77 15.77 -27.78
C PHE A 785 6.89 16.81 -27.90
N ASN A 786 6.54 18.09 -28.00
CA ASN A 786 7.53 19.17 -28.00
C ASN A 786 8.29 19.27 -26.65
N SER A 787 7.59 19.03 -25.54
CA SER A 787 8.22 18.98 -24.22
C SER A 787 9.11 17.75 -24.07
N PHE A 788 8.66 16.58 -24.56
CA PHE A 788 9.40 15.33 -24.50
C PHE A 788 10.70 15.36 -25.30
N ASP A 789 10.70 15.96 -26.49
CA ASP A 789 11.90 16.07 -27.35
C ASP A 789 13.05 16.84 -26.64
N LYS A 790 12.70 17.87 -25.85
CA LYS A 790 13.67 18.72 -25.15
C LYS A 790 14.05 18.17 -23.77
N LEU A 791 13.42 17.08 -23.35
CA LEU A 791 13.61 16.54 -21.99
C LEU A 791 15.05 16.07 -21.74
N PHE A 792 15.64 15.38 -22.72
CA PHE A 792 16.97 14.77 -22.54
C PHE A 792 18.13 15.77 -22.68
N ASP A 793 17.85 17.01 -23.07
CA ASP A 793 18.79 18.13 -23.06
C ASP A 793 18.88 18.77 -21.66
N GLN A 794 17.99 18.38 -20.73
CA GLN A 794 17.93 18.96 -19.39
C GLN A 794 18.93 18.28 -18.46
N PRO A 795 19.32 18.94 -17.37
CA PRO A 795 20.12 18.35 -16.31
C PRO A 795 19.51 17.03 -15.81
N GLN A 796 20.34 15.99 -15.71
CA GLN A 796 19.90 14.66 -15.34
C GLN A 796 20.82 13.98 -14.36
N THR A 797 20.28 13.08 -13.56
CA THR A 797 21.03 12.22 -12.65
C THR A 797 20.98 10.78 -13.15
N ASN A 798 22.17 10.21 -13.38
CA ASN A 798 22.33 8.80 -13.73
C ASN A 798 23.01 8.09 -12.59
N SER A 799 22.49 6.97 -12.12
CA SER A 799 23.16 6.17 -11.11
C SER A 799 23.12 4.68 -11.42
N ILE A 800 24.21 4.00 -11.15
CA ILE A 800 24.29 2.55 -11.13
C ILE A 800 24.71 2.09 -9.75
N SER A 801 24.01 1.12 -9.22
CA SER A 801 24.32 0.55 -7.92
C SER A 801 24.33 -0.98 -7.95
N MET A 802 25.18 -1.57 -7.13
CA MET A 802 25.28 -3.02 -6.96
C MET A 802 25.22 -3.35 -5.47
N LYS A 803 24.21 -4.15 -5.07
CA LYS A 803 24.01 -4.60 -3.67
C LYS A 803 24.14 -6.10 -3.59
N LEU A 804 25.02 -6.58 -2.72
CA LEU A 804 25.13 -7.98 -2.33
C LEU A 804 24.56 -8.15 -0.93
N LEU A 805 23.62 -9.07 -0.79
CA LEU A 805 22.93 -9.39 0.46
C LEU A 805 23.11 -10.87 0.75
N LEU A 806 23.58 -11.20 1.96
CA LEU A 806 23.89 -12.56 2.40
C LEU A 806 23.02 -12.95 3.60
N TYR A 807 22.17 -13.97 3.43
CA TYR A 807 21.38 -14.52 4.52
C TYR A 807 22.14 -15.60 5.28
N ILE A 808 22.24 -15.44 6.60
CA ILE A 808 22.96 -16.35 7.50
C ILE A 808 22.00 -16.79 8.63
N ASP A 809 21.59 -18.07 8.60
CA ASP A 809 20.80 -18.67 9.66
C ASP A 809 21.72 -19.37 10.69
N VAL A 810 21.58 -19.03 11.96
CA VAL A 810 22.40 -19.64 13.04
C VAL A 810 22.19 -21.15 13.18
N LEU A 811 21.03 -21.66 12.78
CA LEU A 811 20.79 -23.10 12.75
C LEU A 811 21.73 -23.84 11.77
N TYR A 812 22.22 -23.16 10.73
CA TYR A 812 23.20 -23.73 9.80
C TYR A 812 24.54 -24.07 10.48
N PHE A 813 24.97 -23.22 11.41
CA PHE A 813 26.23 -23.44 12.15
C PHE A 813 26.11 -24.58 13.18
N LYS A 814 24.94 -24.77 13.81
CA LYS A 814 24.68 -25.88 14.72
C LYS A 814 24.70 -27.25 14.03
N ARG A 815 24.36 -27.34 12.75
CA ARG A 815 24.42 -28.55 11.93
C ARG A 815 25.87 -28.96 11.64
N LYS A 816 26.75 -28.01 11.31
CA LYS A 816 28.15 -28.27 10.95
C LYS A 816 28.98 -28.80 12.13
N ASN A 817 28.64 -28.39 13.36
CA ASN A 817 29.32 -28.87 14.59
C ASN A 817 28.77 -30.21 15.10
N ARG A 818 27.66 -30.74 14.61
CA ARG A 818 27.16 -32.09 14.93
C ARG A 818 27.68 -33.16 13.97
N ASN A 819 28.21 -32.77 12.84
CA ASN A 819 28.81 -33.65 11.84
C ASN A 819 30.36 -33.65 11.92
N ARG A 820 30.94 -32.97 12.89
CA ARG A 820 32.31 -33.11 13.36
C ARG A 820 32.27 -33.82 14.76
#